data_1a3088f4450f99648bac5dca2fb3a3b3
#
_entry.id   1a3088f4450f99648bac5dca2fb3a3b3
#
_cell.length_a   1.000
_cell.length_b   1.000
_cell.length_c   1.000
_cell.angle_alpha   90.00
_cell.angle_beta   90.00
_cell.angle_gamma   90.00
#
_symmetry.space_group_name_H-M   'P 1'
#
loop_
_entity.id
_entity.type
_entity.pdbx_description
1 polymer ?
#
loop_
_entity_poly.entity_id
_entity_poly.type
_entity_poly.pdbx_seq_one_letter_code
_entity_poly.pdbx_strand_id
1 'polypeptide(L)'
;MFYKWGQFAYRHRRIIPVVVIAVILLMQVLWGSKLGDRLSQEGWEDPGADSTTAAAIEEEVFGRDNNGDVIVLVSGNINDETVMAEANRQISALGEQFPEQIDHINSYFATPNAQLMSQDGTKAFAAIGLAGDGEQTLKDYRAIEDALNDITLPEGADVQIAGATAIADALDQGMADDIARAEKIGLIFVAVILLFVFGGVVAAAMPLVVGILSILGSLSALSLLAQVQQVNVFSQSVITLLGLGLAIDYGLFMVSRFREELDQRGDSPEEIRDAVAETTTTAGKTVFFSALMIGVALSGLLMFPQAFLKSVAYGAITAVVLAAIISVAVLPALFSMLGRNIDKFSVRRTSRRARRIEDTVWYKIPSWAMRHSKPVIVGVAGALMLLTLPIVGITFGGINESYLPPSNQVRQAQDEFNETFPAYRTDPVKLVVEGADNDQFVDIVWQTRGITGLASPMEKTKSTPDGTFVLAGTLADRNGGEDVVKQLRAIEAPDGVELHVGGTPAMEVESIEALLERLPWMAVYMVLATFLLMAVLFGSMILPVKAVIMNILGIGATLGFLTLVFVDGLGADVLGFTPGPLMSPVLVLIIAILYGLSTDYEVFLVSRMVEARNKGATTDQAIKYGTAHTGSIITAAALIMIVVAAAFALSEIVMMKYISYGLIISLALDATLIRLLLVPAVMHELREDNWWAPRWLKRTAESFGEGGDKKKQELINDAPPHPRTGEIPVSGTVPSSQHARSGVSADEDTQLIPFDELMRRLNS
;
A
#
# COMPACT_ATOMS: atom_id res chain seq x y z
N MET A 1 11.87 -16.69 23.78
CA MET A 1 12.52 -16.67 22.46
C MET A 1 13.22 -15.33 22.23
N PHE A 2 12.54 -14.20 22.25
CA PHE A 2 13.08 -12.85 21.97
C PHE A 2 14.22 -12.42 22.89
N TYR A 3 14.15 -12.70 24.21
CA TYR A 3 15.23 -12.41 25.14
C TYR A 3 16.54 -13.12 24.77
N LYS A 4 16.47 -14.43 24.45
CA LYS A 4 17.63 -15.19 23.98
C LYS A 4 18.18 -14.66 22.67
N TRP A 5 17.30 -14.18 21.78
CA TRP A 5 17.69 -13.54 20.53
C TRP A 5 18.44 -12.23 20.77
N GLY A 6 17.96 -11.36 21.69
CA GLY A 6 18.66 -10.13 22.05
C GLY A 6 20.08 -10.41 22.62
N GLN A 7 20.23 -11.43 23.45
CA GLN A 7 21.54 -11.86 23.95
C GLN A 7 22.44 -12.41 22.83
N PHE A 8 21.86 -13.15 21.89
CA PHE A 8 22.57 -13.66 20.70
C PHE A 8 23.03 -12.50 19.81
N ALA A 9 22.17 -11.53 19.56
CA ALA A 9 22.50 -10.33 18.79
C ALA A 9 23.61 -9.51 19.44
N TYR A 10 23.62 -9.39 20.78
CA TYR A 10 24.72 -8.76 21.51
C TYR A 10 26.05 -9.50 21.32
N ARG A 11 26.03 -10.85 21.40
CA ARG A 11 27.23 -11.67 21.22
C ARG A 11 27.79 -11.57 19.80
N HIS A 12 26.92 -11.54 18.78
CA HIS A 12 27.30 -11.52 17.37
C HIS A 12 27.13 -10.13 16.71
N ARG A 13 27.19 -9.06 17.50
CA ARG A 13 26.88 -7.68 17.09
C ARG A 13 27.67 -7.15 15.90
N ARG A 14 28.87 -7.67 15.63
CA ARG A 14 29.69 -7.29 14.46
C ARG A 14 29.37 -8.12 13.21
N ILE A 15 28.92 -9.35 13.41
CA ILE A 15 28.68 -10.30 12.30
C ILE A 15 27.30 -10.09 11.69
N ILE A 16 26.26 -9.95 12.51
CA ILE A 16 24.87 -9.85 12.04
C ILE A 16 24.66 -8.71 11.04
N PRO A 17 25.04 -7.44 11.32
CA PRO A 17 24.85 -6.35 10.36
C PRO A 17 25.63 -6.59 9.06
N VAL A 18 26.88 -7.05 9.16
CA VAL A 18 27.73 -7.31 7.99
C VAL A 18 27.12 -8.39 7.10
N VAL A 19 26.67 -9.50 7.68
CA VAL A 19 26.06 -10.59 6.91
C VAL A 19 24.77 -10.15 6.26
N VAL A 20 23.87 -9.47 6.98
CA VAL A 20 22.60 -9.02 6.43
C VAL A 20 22.80 -7.99 5.31
N ILE A 21 23.67 -7.01 5.52
CA ILE A 21 24.01 -6.02 4.49
C ILE A 21 24.63 -6.69 3.27
N ALA A 22 25.58 -7.60 3.47
CA ALA A 22 26.25 -8.33 2.37
C ALA A 22 25.25 -9.16 1.56
N VAL A 23 24.32 -9.86 2.23
CA VAL A 23 23.27 -10.65 1.56
C VAL A 23 22.34 -9.72 0.74
N ILE A 24 21.88 -8.60 1.30
CA ILE A 24 21.01 -7.67 0.60
C ILE A 24 21.73 -7.05 -0.61
N LEU A 25 22.98 -6.61 -0.44
CA LEU A 25 23.78 -6.06 -1.55
C LEU A 25 24.03 -7.10 -2.64
N LEU A 26 24.31 -8.34 -2.25
CA LEU A 26 24.47 -9.44 -3.20
C LEU A 26 23.18 -9.69 -3.98
N MET A 27 22.03 -9.74 -3.30
CA MET A 27 20.72 -9.85 -3.94
C MET A 27 20.44 -8.68 -4.89
N GLN A 28 20.80 -7.46 -4.48
CA GLN A 28 20.63 -6.26 -5.32
C GLN A 28 21.46 -6.34 -6.60
N VAL A 29 22.71 -6.80 -6.52
CA VAL A 29 23.59 -6.94 -7.70
C VAL A 29 23.14 -8.06 -8.62
N LEU A 30 22.71 -9.21 -8.06
CA LEU A 30 22.34 -10.39 -8.86
C LEU A 30 20.96 -10.26 -9.51
N TRP A 31 20.00 -9.66 -8.81
CA TRP A 31 18.60 -9.61 -9.25
C TRP A 31 18.01 -8.20 -9.26
N GLY A 32 18.24 -7.39 -8.24
CA GLY A 32 17.58 -6.09 -8.08
C GLY A 32 17.88 -5.11 -9.21
N SER A 33 19.09 -5.12 -9.77
CA SER A 33 19.49 -4.26 -10.90
C SER A 33 18.76 -4.55 -12.22
N LYS A 34 18.10 -5.70 -12.32
CA LYS A 34 17.35 -6.13 -13.50
C LYS A 34 15.83 -6.06 -13.30
N LEU A 35 15.36 -5.41 -12.24
CA LEU A 35 13.94 -5.36 -11.93
C LEU A 35 13.15 -4.65 -13.03
N GLY A 36 13.60 -3.49 -13.49
CA GLY A 36 12.91 -2.70 -14.51
C GLY A 36 12.61 -3.47 -15.80
N ASP A 37 13.56 -4.34 -16.23
CA ASP A 37 13.40 -5.15 -17.44
C ASP A 37 12.42 -6.33 -17.28
N ARG A 38 11.87 -6.54 -16.05
CA ARG A 38 11.06 -7.71 -15.71
C ARG A 38 9.66 -7.35 -15.21
N LEU A 39 9.38 -6.07 -15.09
CA LEU A 39 8.07 -5.58 -14.66
C LEU A 39 7.14 -5.47 -15.85
N SER A 40 5.87 -5.85 -15.67
CA SER A 40 4.82 -5.79 -16.67
C SER A 40 3.80 -4.70 -16.34
N GLN A 41 3.19 -4.13 -17.38
CA GLN A 41 2.04 -3.23 -17.25
C GLN A 41 0.70 -3.98 -17.20
N GLU A 42 0.70 -5.26 -17.50
CA GLU A 42 -0.47 -6.12 -17.61
C GLU A 42 -0.91 -6.72 -16.26
N GLY A 43 -1.90 -7.60 -16.30
CA GLY A 43 -2.38 -8.37 -15.15
C GLY A 43 -3.55 -7.71 -14.42
N TRP A 44 -4.27 -6.85 -15.08
CA TRP A 44 -5.47 -6.18 -14.56
C TRP A 44 -6.74 -7.00 -14.77
N GLU A 45 -6.71 -7.88 -15.75
CA GLU A 45 -7.79 -8.78 -16.18
C GLU A 45 -7.97 -9.98 -15.22
N ASP A 46 -9.15 -10.59 -15.28
CA ASP A 46 -9.38 -11.92 -14.72
C ASP A 46 -9.00 -12.97 -15.76
N PRO A 47 -7.96 -13.80 -15.54
CA PRO A 47 -7.56 -14.84 -16.50
C PRO A 47 -8.64 -15.91 -16.78
N GLY A 48 -9.66 -15.99 -15.95
CA GLY A 48 -10.77 -16.94 -16.12
C GLY A 48 -12.01 -16.33 -16.75
N ALA A 49 -11.94 -15.09 -17.21
CA ALA A 49 -13.07 -14.36 -17.76
C ALA A 49 -13.36 -14.74 -19.23
N ASP A 50 -14.59 -14.49 -19.66
CA ASP A 50 -15.02 -14.71 -21.07
C ASP A 50 -14.28 -13.78 -22.03
N SER A 51 -14.04 -12.54 -21.63
CA SER A 51 -13.27 -11.56 -22.38
C SER A 51 -11.81 -11.98 -22.62
N THR A 52 -11.20 -12.65 -21.64
CA THR A 52 -9.85 -13.20 -21.79
C THR A 52 -9.86 -14.39 -22.77
N THR A 53 -10.90 -15.21 -22.72
CA THR A 53 -11.12 -16.29 -23.69
C THR A 53 -11.32 -15.73 -25.09
N ALA A 54 -12.17 -14.71 -25.26
CA ALA A 54 -12.38 -14.02 -26.53
C ALA A 54 -11.07 -13.47 -27.12
N ALA A 55 -10.24 -12.84 -26.28
CA ALA A 55 -8.94 -12.30 -26.69
C ALA A 55 -7.98 -13.41 -27.13
N ALA A 56 -7.93 -14.53 -26.39
CA ALA A 56 -7.08 -15.67 -26.72
C ALA A 56 -7.49 -16.32 -28.08
N ILE A 57 -8.80 -16.48 -28.33
CA ILE A 57 -9.31 -17.00 -29.61
C ILE A 57 -8.96 -16.03 -30.75
N GLU A 58 -9.17 -14.72 -30.55
CA GLU A 58 -8.84 -13.73 -31.57
C GLU A 58 -7.35 -13.75 -31.91
N GLU A 59 -6.48 -13.85 -30.89
CA GLU A 59 -5.02 -13.90 -31.07
C GLU A 59 -4.57 -15.20 -31.78
N GLU A 60 -5.12 -16.35 -31.38
CA GLU A 60 -4.78 -17.65 -32.00
C GLU A 60 -5.18 -17.71 -33.47
N VAL A 61 -6.38 -17.18 -33.79
CA VAL A 61 -6.96 -17.31 -35.14
C VAL A 61 -6.51 -16.21 -36.09
N PHE A 62 -6.39 -14.97 -35.60
CA PHE A 62 -6.16 -13.79 -36.46
C PHE A 62 -4.84 -13.07 -36.17
N GLY A 63 -4.12 -13.48 -35.12
CA GLY A 63 -3.01 -12.71 -34.59
C GLY A 63 -3.46 -11.51 -33.75
N ARG A 64 -2.50 -10.87 -33.13
CA ARG A 64 -2.74 -9.70 -32.26
C ARG A 64 -3.43 -8.57 -33.06
N ASP A 65 -4.36 -7.85 -32.40
CA ASP A 65 -4.94 -6.63 -32.95
C ASP A 65 -4.06 -5.44 -32.53
N ASN A 66 -3.24 -4.97 -33.46
CA ASN A 66 -2.23 -3.93 -33.23
C ASN A 66 -2.56 -2.58 -33.91
N ASN A 67 -3.77 -2.45 -34.51
CA ASN A 67 -4.16 -1.23 -35.23
C ASN A 67 -4.26 0.03 -34.34
N GLY A 68 -4.42 -0.12 -33.04
CA GLY A 68 -4.53 0.99 -32.09
C GLY A 68 -3.27 1.26 -31.28
N ASP A 69 -2.15 0.59 -31.57
CA ASP A 69 -0.91 0.72 -30.79
C ASP A 69 -0.36 2.14 -30.79
N VAL A 70 -0.16 2.71 -31.96
CA VAL A 70 0.33 4.08 -32.14
C VAL A 70 -0.49 4.78 -33.20
N ILE A 71 -0.97 5.97 -32.85
CA ILE A 71 -1.72 6.84 -33.75
C ILE A 71 -0.91 8.12 -33.98
N VAL A 72 -0.57 8.40 -35.22
CA VAL A 72 0.01 9.67 -35.63
C VAL A 72 -1.11 10.55 -36.16
N LEU A 73 -1.60 11.48 -35.34
CA LEU A 73 -2.65 12.42 -35.68
C LEU A 73 -2.03 13.67 -36.29
N VAL A 74 -2.44 14.00 -37.50
CA VAL A 74 -2.04 15.24 -38.18
C VAL A 74 -3.22 16.18 -38.28
N SER A 75 -3.06 17.41 -37.84
CA SER A 75 -4.07 18.45 -37.85
C SER A 75 -3.62 19.67 -38.65
N GLY A 76 -4.58 20.40 -39.25
CA GLY A 76 -4.34 21.64 -40.02
C GLY A 76 -4.59 21.47 -41.52
N ASN A 77 -3.67 21.90 -42.37
CA ASN A 77 -3.86 21.93 -43.82
C ASN A 77 -3.50 20.60 -44.47
N ILE A 78 -4.16 19.49 -44.05
CA ILE A 78 -3.83 18.11 -44.41
C ILE A 78 -3.96 17.80 -45.93
N ASN A 79 -4.71 18.61 -46.66
CA ASN A 79 -4.92 18.43 -48.09
C ASN A 79 -3.90 19.23 -48.95
N ASP A 80 -2.95 19.96 -48.33
CA ASP A 80 -1.85 20.59 -49.04
C ASP A 80 -0.88 19.53 -49.56
N GLU A 81 -0.53 19.62 -50.86
CA GLU A 81 0.33 18.63 -51.48
C GLU A 81 1.68 18.48 -50.81
N THR A 82 2.22 19.58 -50.25
CA THR A 82 3.50 19.56 -49.56
C THR A 82 3.40 18.88 -48.21
N VAL A 83 2.31 19.10 -47.47
CA VAL A 83 2.01 18.46 -46.18
C VAL A 83 1.79 16.94 -46.41
N MET A 84 0.95 16.58 -47.42
CA MET A 84 0.70 15.19 -47.76
C MET A 84 1.97 14.44 -48.13
N ALA A 85 2.79 15.01 -49.03
CA ALA A 85 4.02 14.38 -49.47
C ALA A 85 5.04 14.21 -48.34
N GLU A 86 5.17 15.24 -47.47
CA GLU A 86 6.11 15.18 -46.36
C GLU A 86 5.66 14.23 -45.25
N ALA A 87 4.37 14.26 -44.87
CA ALA A 87 3.79 13.32 -43.92
C ALA A 87 3.95 11.86 -44.43
N ASN A 88 3.61 11.60 -45.71
CA ASN A 88 3.81 10.28 -46.29
C ASN A 88 5.27 9.86 -46.26
N ARG A 89 6.19 10.74 -46.64
CA ARG A 89 7.63 10.47 -46.64
C ARG A 89 8.16 10.09 -45.25
N GLN A 90 7.85 10.90 -44.23
CA GLN A 90 8.34 10.67 -42.90
C GLN A 90 7.71 9.46 -42.21
N ILE A 91 6.37 9.31 -42.32
CA ILE A 91 5.66 8.19 -41.73
C ILE A 91 6.05 6.86 -42.37
N SER A 92 6.14 6.82 -43.71
CA SER A 92 6.57 5.61 -44.41
C SER A 92 8.02 5.23 -44.13
N ALA A 93 8.89 6.22 -43.95
CA ALA A 93 10.30 6.00 -43.58
C ALA A 93 10.44 5.27 -42.23
N LEU A 94 9.51 5.41 -41.31
CA LEU A 94 9.54 4.67 -40.01
C LEU A 94 9.51 3.15 -40.25
N GLY A 95 8.65 2.66 -41.14
CA GLY A 95 8.57 1.24 -41.48
C GLY A 95 9.87 0.71 -42.11
N GLU A 96 10.58 1.53 -42.89
CA GLU A 96 11.88 1.17 -43.45
C GLU A 96 13.02 1.22 -42.43
N GLN A 97 12.98 2.15 -41.49
CA GLN A 97 14.00 2.31 -40.45
C GLN A 97 13.85 1.28 -39.33
N PHE A 98 12.64 0.86 -39.00
CA PHE A 98 12.32 0.01 -37.83
C PHE A 98 11.52 -1.25 -38.26
N PRO A 99 12.01 -2.07 -39.22
CA PRO A 99 11.28 -3.22 -39.76
C PRO A 99 11.08 -4.37 -38.75
N GLU A 100 11.83 -4.38 -37.62
CA GLU A 100 11.66 -5.37 -36.58
C GLU A 100 10.62 -4.92 -35.49
N GLN A 101 10.35 -3.61 -35.39
CA GLN A 101 9.46 -3.03 -34.41
C GLN A 101 8.07 -2.72 -34.97
N ILE A 102 7.98 -2.41 -36.26
CA ILE A 102 6.74 -2.03 -36.96
C ILE A 102 6.29 -3.19 -37.85
N ASP A 103 5.10 -3.69 -37.60
CA ASP A 103 4.45 -4.71 -38.39
C ASP A 103 3.82 -4.11 -39.66
N HIS A 104 3.00 -3.06 -39.47
CA HIS A 104 2.36 -2.39 -40.61
C HIS A 104 2.05 -0.92 -40.29
N ILE A 105 1.83 -0.15 -41.36
CA ILE A 105 1.41 1.25 -41.26
C ILE A 105 0.19 1.44 -42.17
N ASN A 106 -0.94 1.81 -41.58
CA ASN A 106 -2.16 2.20 -42.29
C ASN A 106 -2.30 3.73 -42.24
N SER A 107 -1.97 4.41 -43.34
CA SER A 107 -1.84 5.87 -43.35
C SER A 107 -2.76 6.51 -44.38
N TYR A 108 -3.49 7.55 -44.01
CA TYR A 108 -4.22 8.44 -44.91
C TYR A 108 -3.28 9.04 -45.94
N PHE A 109 -2.05 9.37 -45.59
CA PHE A 109 -1.11 10.06 -46.44
C PHE A 109 -0.48 9.15 -47.51
N ALA A 110 -0.43 7.84 -47.26
CA ALA A 110 0.02 6.84 -48.25
C ALA A 110 -1.12 6.40 -49.21
N THR A 111 -2.29 6.17 -48.62
CA THR A 111 -3.49 5.76 -49.39
C THR A 111 -4.69 6.52 -48.85
N PRO A 112 -5.06 7.66 -49.48
CA PRO A 112 -6.18 8.47 -49.02
C PRO A 112 -7.47 7.65 -48.93
N ASN A 113 -7.97 7.53 -47.70
CA ASN A 113 -9.20 6.88 -47.35
C ASN A 113 -10.05 7.83 -46.52
N ALA A 114 -11.27 8.12 -46.96
CA ALA A 114 -12.17 9.04 -46.24
C ALA A 114 -12.45 8.62 -44.78
N GLN A 115 -12.27 7.35 -44.46
CA GLN A 115 -12.42 6.87 -43.08
C GLN A 115 -11.28 7.31 -42.15
N LEU A 116 -10.09 7.58 -42.68
CA LEU A 116 -8.91 8.04 -41.90
C LEU A 116 -8.82 9.58 -41.85
N MET A 117 -9.82 10.28 -42.36
CA MET A 117 -9.91 11.74 -42.39
C MET A 117 -11.15 12.20 -41.64
N SER A 118 -11.03 13.31 -40.91
CA SER A 118 -12.13 13.95 -40.20
C SER A 118 -13.21 14.48 -41.14
N GLN A 119 -14.45 14.55 -40.67
CA GLN A 119 -15.58 15.00 -41.47
C GLN A 119 -15.41 16.44 -42.02
N ASP A 120 -14.70 17.30 -41.30
CA ASP A 120 -14.41 18.67 -41.73
C ASP A 120 -13.16 18.78 -42.64
N GLY A 121 -12.44 17.66 -42.86
CA GLY A 121 -11.25 17.62 -43.67
C GLY A 121 -10.02 18.33 -43.13
N THR A 122 -10.01 18.63 -41.80
CA THR A 122 -8.90 19.34 -41.15
C THR A 122 -7.94 18.43 -40.43
N LYS A 123 -8.30 17.15 -40.24
CA LYS A 123 -7.48 16.17 -39.52
C LYS A 123 -7.47 14.84 -40.25
N ALA A 124 -6.33 14.16 -40.20
CA ALA A 124 -6.20 12.80 -40.65
C ALA A 124 -5.17 12.05 -39.80
N PHE A 125 -5.21 10.71 -39.84
CA PHE A 125 -4.28 9.93 -39.03
C PHE A 125 -3.62 8.81 -39.80
N ALA A 126 -2.50 8.36 -39.24
CA ALA A 126 -1.89 7.07 -39.58
C ALA A 126 -1.87 6.20 -38.30
N ALA A 127 -2.28 4.92 -38.51
CA ALA A 127 -2.20 3.90 -37.47
C ALA A 127 -0.96 3.05 -37.73
N ILE A 128 -0.11 2.88 -36.74
CA ILE A 128 1.10 2.06 -36.79
C ILE A 128 0.89 0.87 -35.86
N GLY A 129 0.91 -0.34 -36.40
CA GLY A 129 0.90 -1.58 -35.67
C GLY A 129 2.31 -2.01 -35.30
N LEU A 130 2.56 -2.29 -34.02
CA LEU A 130 3.84 -2.76 -33.53
C LEU A 130 3.95 -4.29 -33.67
N ALA A 131 5.17 -4.80 -33.90
CA ALA A 131 5.41 -6.21 -34.17
C ALA A 131 5.36 -7.08 -32.91
N GLY A 132 5.79 -6.52 -31.75
CA GLY A 132 5.83 -7.24 -30.48
C GLY A 132 4.46 -7.46 -29.85
N ASP A 133 4.41 -8.35 -28.87
CA ASP A 133 3.26 -8.63 -28.03
C ASP A 133 3.60 -8.30 -26.54
N GLY A 134 2.57 -8.05 -25.74
CA GLY A 134 2.72 -7.77 -24.32
C GLY A 134 3.80 -6.73 -24.00
N GLU A 135 4.81 -7.13 -23.22
CA GLU A 135 5.92 -6.25 -22.85
C GLU A 135 6.82 -5.83 -24.00
N GLN A 136 6.90 -6.63 -25.07
CA GLN A 136 7.72 -6.31 -26.22
C GLN A 136 7.16 -5.11 -26.99
N THR A 137 5.83 -4.96 -27.04
CA THR A 137 5.17 -3.79 -27.65
C THR A 137 5.67 -2.47 -27.08
N LEU A 138 5.82 -2.39 -25.75
CA LEU A 138 6.31 -1.18 -25.09
C LEU A 138 7.78 -0.90 -25.43
N LYS A 139 8.61 -1.95 -25.56
CA LYS A 139 10.01 -1.82 -25.98
C LYS A 139 10.11 -1.39 -27.44
N ASP A 140 9.27 -1.92 -28.30
CA ASP A 140 9.21 -1.55 -29.71
C ASP A 140 8.77 -0.09 -29.86
N TYR A 141 7.78 0.37 -29.07
CA TYR A 141 7.37 1.77 -29.03
C TYR A 141 8.54 2.69 -28.63
N ARG A 142 9.23 2.37 -27.55
CA ARG A 142 10.38 3.14 -27.06
C ARG A 142 11.53 3.21 -28.07
N ALA A 143 11.68 2.18 -28.88
CA ALA A 143 12.69 2.17 -29.93
C ALA A 143 12.37 3.15 -31.07
N ILE A 144 11.09 3.43 -31.31
CA ILE A 144 10.65 4.33 -32.40
C ILE A 144 10.21 5.72 -31.89
N GLU A 145 10.10 5.93 -30.57
CA GLU A 145 9.53 7.13 -29.93
C GLU A 145 10.27 8.40 -30.36
N ASP A 146 11.61 8.41 -30.34
CA ASP A 146 12.39 9.57 -30.77
C ASP A 146 12.08 9.91 -32.23
N ALA A 147 11.99 8.91 -33.11
CA ALA A 147 11.69 9.13 -34.52
C ALA A 147 10.24 9.59 -34.76
N LEU A 148 9.29 9.17 -33.92
CA LEU A 148 7.91 9.68 -33.93
C LEU A 148 7.85 11.15 -33.52
N ASN A 149 8.57 11.52 -32.48
CA ASN A 149 8.63 12.89 -31.98
C ASN A 149 9.41 13.84 -32.89
N ASP A 150 10.29 13.33 -33.74
CA ASP A 150 11.07 14.10 -34.72
C ASP A 150 10.28 14.40 -36.01
N ILE A 151 9.06 13.85 -36.17
CA ILE A 151 8.21 14.14 -37.33
C ILE A 151 7.85 15.64 -37.33
N THR A 152 8.28 16.34 -38.38
CA THR A 152 8.02 17.77 -38.54
C THR A 152 7.39 18.04 -39.89
N LEU A 153 6.27 18.73 -39.90
CA LEU A 153 5.53 19.06 -41.08
C LEU A 153 5.68 20.56 -41.45
N PRO A 154 5.38 20.94 -42.73
CA PRO A 154 5.39 22.34 -43.14
C PRO A 154 4.45 23.23 -42.32
N GLU A 155 4.70 24.56 -42.36
CA GLU A 155 3.84 25.53 -41.63
C GLU A 155 2.35 25.33 -41.95
N GLY A 156 1.53 25.27 -40.89
CA GLY A 156 0.08 25.08 -40.98
C GLY A 156 -0.40 23.66 -40.75
N ALA A 157 0.51 22.71 -40.47
CA ALA A 157 0.18 21.37 -40.01
C ALA A 157 0.91 21.04 -38.70
N ASP A 158 0.24 20.34 -37.79
CA ASP A 158 0.77 19.89 -36.51
C ASP A 158 0.65 18.38 -36.38
N VAL A 159 1.57 17.76 -35.64
CA VAL A 159 1.63 16.31 -35.42
C VAL A 159 1.52 16.02 -33.93
N GLN A 160 0.64 15.08 -33.61
CA GLN A 160 0.44 14.60 -32.25
C GLN A 160 0.47 13.07 -32.24
N ILE A 161 1.04 12.50 -31.16
CA ILE A 161 1.14 11.04 -31.00
C ILE A 161 0.12 10.59 -29.95
N ALA A 162 -0.71 9.62 -30.32
CA ALA A 162 -1.71 8.97 -29.50
C ALA A 162 -1.59 7.45 -29.66
N GLY A 163 -2.53 6.70 -29.11
CA GLY A 163 -2.59 5.24 -29.21
C GLY A 163 -2.38 4.56 -27.86
N ALA A 164 -2.82 3.31 -27.79
CA ALA A 164 -2.84 2.54 -26.55
C ALA A 164 -1.43 2.35 -25.94
N THR A 165 -0.44 2.07 -26.78
CA THR A 165 0.95 1.86 -26.34
C THR A 165 1.62 3.18 -25.95
N ALA A 166 1.31 4.29 -26.63
CA ALA A 166 1.79 5.61 -26.24
C ALA A 166 1.26 6.02 -24.87
N ILE A 167 -0.02 5.74 -24.57
CA ILE A 167 -0.63 5.96 -23.24
C ILE A 167 0.05 5.09 -22.20
N ALA A 168 0.26 3.81 -22.48
CA ALA A 168 0.90 2.89 -21.55
C ALA A 168 2.33 3.33 -21.21
N ASP A 169 3.09 3.80 -22.21
CA ASP A 169 4.44 4.33 -22.01
C ASP A 169 4.43 5.63 -21.20
N ALA A 170 3.54 6.57 -21.50
CA ALA A 170 3.41 7.81 -20.74
C ALA A 170 3.03 7.55 -19.27
N LEU A 171 2.21 6.53 -18.99
CA LEU A 171 1.90 6.09 -17.61
C LEU A 171 3.13 5.49 -16.93
N ASP A 172 3.90 4.66 -17.64
CA ASP A 172 5.10 3.99 -17.09
C ASP A 172 6.22 5.01 -16.77
N GLN A 173 6.53 5.88 -17.72
CA GLN A 173 7.50 6.95 -17.52
C GLN A 173 7.07 7.91 -16.39
N GLY A 174 5.80 8.31 -16.39
CA GLY A 174 5.25 9.16 -15.33
C GLY A 174 5.36 8.51 -13.95
N MET A 175 5.10 7.21 -13.83
CA MET A 175 5.29 6.49 -12.58
C MET A 175 6.75 6.38 -12.15
N ALA A 176 7.66 6.08 -13.09
CA ALA A 176 9.08 5.99 -12.79
C ALA A 176 9.65 7.33 -12.28
N ASP A 177 9.27 8.42 -12.91
CA ASP A 177 9.64 9.77 -12.51
C ASP A 177 9.04 10.16 -11.16
N ASP A 178 7.79 9.80 -10.91
CA ASP A 178 7.11 10.05 -9.65
C ASP A 178 7.75 9.28 -8.50
N ILE A 179 8.12 8.01 -8.70
CA ILE A 179 8.85 7.21 -7.70
C ILE A 179 10.20 7.87 -7.40
N ALA A 180 10.97 8.21 -8.43
CA ALA A 180 12.28 8.83 -8.25
C ALA A 180 12.18 10.19 -7.53
N ARG A 181 11.17 10.99 -7.83
CA ARG A 181 10.86 12.26 -7.17
C ARG A 181 10.44 12.05 -5.72
N ALA A 182 9.51 11.12 -5.46
CA ALA A 182 9.01 10.81 -4.14
C ALA A 182 10.10 10.25 -3.22
N GLU A 183 10.98 9.38 -3.72
CA GLU A 183 12.13 8.87 -2.97
C GLU A 183 13.07 9.98 -2.55
N LYS A 184 13.47 10.87 -3.46
CA LYS A 184 14.37 12.01 -3.17
C LYS A 184 13.75 12.96 -2.14
N ILE A 185 12.52 13.38 -2.37
CA ILE A 185 11.81 14.33 -1.50
C ILE A 185 11.49 13.67 -0.17
N GLY A 186 10.90 12.47 -0.20
CA GLY A 186 10.47 11.72 0.99
C GLY A 186 11.65 11.44 1.92
N LEU A 187 12.76 10.94 1.41
CA LEU A 187 13.94 10.60 2.22
C LEU A 187 14.51 11.82 2.95
N ILE A 188 14.58 12.99 2.29
CA ILE A 188 15.08 14.23 2.88
C ILE A 188 14.15 14.69 4.03
N PHE A 189 12.85 14.78 3.77
CA PHE A 189 11.88 15.20 4.78
C PHE A 189 11.81 14.24 5.96
N VAL A 190 11.82 12.93 5.69
CA VAL A 190 11.87 11.89 6.72
C VAL A 190 13.13 12.02 7.58
N ALA A 191 14.30 12.22 6.98
CA ALA A 191 15.55 12.41 7.71
C ALA A 191 15.48 13.64 8.64
N VAL A 192 14.91 14.75 8.16
CA VAL A 192 14.69 15.97 8.96
C VAL A 192 13.73 15.72 10.12
N ILE A 193 12.61 15.04 9.87
CA ILE A 193 11.63 14.73 10.92
C ILE A 193 12.23 13.79 11.96
N LEU A 194 12.94 12.74 11.55
CA LEU A 194 13.62 11.81 12.44
C LEU A 194 14.67 12.55 13.32
N LEU A 195 15.42 13.47 12.71
CA LEU A 195 16.37 14.30 13.46
C LEU A 195 15.66 15.17 14.49
N PHE A 196 14.48 15.72 14.15
CA PHE A 196 13.67 16.51 15.07
C PHE A 196 13.09 15.66 16.19
N VAL A 197 12.56 14.48 15.87
CA VAL A 197 11.93 13.54 16.82
C VAL A 197 12.94 12.99 17.81
N PHE A 198 14.07 12.48 17.32
CA PHE A 198 15.11 11.90 18.18
C PHE A 198 16.06 12.95 18.78
N GLY A 199 16.21 14.11 18.13
CA GLY A 199 17.12 15.16 18.57
C GLY A 199 18.60 14.79 18.45
N GLY A 200 18.96 13.67 17.79
CA GLY A 200 20.33 13.21 17.60
C GLY A 200 20.51 12.50 16.25
N VAL A 201 21.64 12.76 15.58
CA VAL A 201 21.92 12.24 14.23
C VAL A 201 22.02 10.72 14.22
N VAL A 202 22.72 10.14 15.19
CA VAL A 202 22.92 8.68 15.23
C VAL A 202 21.60 7.95 15.44
N ALA A 203 20.75 8.42 16.38
CA ALA A 203 19.45 7.84 16.63
C ALA A 203 18.51 7.97 15.42
N ALA A 204 18.55 9.10 14.70
CA ALA A 204 17.77 9.34 13.50
C ALA A 204 18.23 8.46 12.30
N ALA A 205 19.51 8.15 12.21
CA ALA A 205 20.07 7.32 11.14
C ALA A 205 19.64 5.84 11.25
N MET A 206 19.31 5.33 12.45
CA MET A 206 18.98 3.91 12.65
C MET A 206 17.72 3.48 11.87
N PRO A 207 16.57 4.16 11.97
CA PRO A 207 15.40 3.82 11.16
C PRO A 207 15.63 3.98 9.66
N LEU A 208 16.43 4.98 9.23
CA LEU A 208 16.76 5.17 7.81
C LEU A 208 17.56 3.99 7.24
N VAL A 209 18.53 3.47 8.00
CA VAL A 209 19.30 2.28 7.59
C VAL A 209 18.37 1.08 7.41
N VAL A 210 17.43 0.88 8.33
CA VAL A 210 16.43 -0.19 8.21
C VAL A 210 15.57 0.02 6.96
N GLY A 211 15.10 1.25 6.71
CA GLY A 211 14.29 1.60 5.53
C GLY A 211 15.00 1.30 4.22
N ILE A 212 16.22 1.78 4.06
CA ILE A 212 17.01 1.57 2.84
C ILE A 212 17.26 0.07 2.61
N LEU A 213 17.69 -0.65 3.63
CA LEU A 213 17.94 -2.10 3.51
C LEU A 213 16.66 -2.89 3.21
N SER A 214 15.52 -2.48 3.79
CA SER A 214 14.23 -3.10 3.53
C SER A 214 13.80 -2.91 2.07
N ILE A 215 13.89 -1.70 1.53
CA ILE A 215 13.56 -1.40 0.13
C ILE A 215 14.46 -2.21 -0.81
N LEU A 216 15.78 -2.12 -0.66
CA LEU A 216 16.72 -2.84 -1.52
C LEU A 216 16.49 -4.35 -1.49
N GLY A 217 16.27 -4.92 -0.30
CA GLY A 217 15.97 -6.33 -0.15
C GLY A 217 14.64 -6.74 -0.78
N SER A 218 13.61 -5.91 -0.63
CA SER A 218 12.27 -6.19 -1.16
C SER A 218 12.22 -6.08 -2.68
N LEU A 219 12.84 -5.07 -3.27
CA LEU A 219 12.94 -4.93 -4.73
C LEU A 219 13.74 -6.09 -5.35
N SER A 220 14.81 -6.53 -4.66
CA SER A 220 15.59 -7.69 -5.11
C SER A 220 14.77 -8.98 -5.04
N ALA A 221 13.97 -9.17 -4.00
CA ALA A 221 13.08 -10.31 -3.86
C ALA A 221 11.94 -10.28 -4.89
N LEU A 222 11.41 -9.09 -5.19
CA LEU A 222 10.42 -8.89 -6.25
C LEU A 222 10.98 -9.25 -7.61
N SER A 223 12.23 -8.84 -7.92
CA SER A 223 12.91 -9.19 -9.17
C SER A 223 13.17 -10.69 -9.31
N LEU A 224 13.39 -11.40 -8.20
CA LEU A 224 13.48 -12.86 -8.19
C LEU A 224 12.11 -13.49 -8.48
N LEU A 225 11.04 -12.96 -7.89
CA LEU A 225 9.68 -13.42 -8.11
C LEU A 225 9.24 -13.20 -9.57
N ALA A 226 9.64 -12.08 -10.17
CA ALA A 226 9.35 -11.75 -11.57
C ALA A 226 9.96 -12.73 -12.60
N GLN A 227 10.84 -13.65 -12.16
CA GLN A 227 11.33 -14.73 -13.05
C GLN A 227 10.36 -15.90 -13.20
N VAL A 228 9.41 -16.05 -12.30
CA VAL A 228 8.51 -17.21 -12.22
C VAL A 228 7.04 -16.85 -12.41
N GLN A 229 6.71 -15.56 -12.30
CA GLN A 229 5.34 -15.08 -12.50
C GLN A 229 5.36 -13.61 -12.94
N GLN A 230 4.29 -13.20 -13.59
CA GLN A 230 4.07 -11.81 -14.01
C GLN A 230 3.99 -10.90 -12.79
N VAL A 231 4.74 -9.80 -12.80
CA VAL A 231 4.78 -8.81 -11.73
C VAL A 231 4.52 -7.43 -12.31
N ASN A 232 3.44 -6.82 -11.86
CA ASN A 232 3.06 -5.49 -12.31
C ASN A 232 3.97 -4.39 -11.71
N VAL A 233 4.27 -3.36 -12.51
CA VAL A 233 5.15 -2.23 -12.16
C VAL A 233 4.69 -1.48 -10.90
N PHE A 234 3.39 -1.39 -10.63
CA PHE A 234 2.85 -0.78 -9.40
C PHE A 234 3.32 -1.45 -8.12
N SER A 235 3.73 -2.73 -8.18
CA SER A 235 4.31 -3.41 -7.03
C SER A 235 5.56 -2.71 -6.51
N GLN A 236 6.38 -2.12 -7.39
CA GLN A 236 7.55 -1.34 -6.99
C GLN A 236 7.16 -0.10 -6.20
N SER A 237 6.16 0.66 -6.66
CA SER A 237 5.66 1.86 -5.98
C SER A 237 5.15 1.54 -4.57
N VAL A 238 4.35 0.49 -4.45
CA VAL A 238 3.77 0.06 -3.16
C VAL A 238 4.86 -0.45 -2.21
N ILE A 239 5.85 -1.21 -2.71
CA ILE A 239 6.99 -1.66 -1.91
C ILE A 239 7.79 -0.47 -1.39
N THR A 240 8.09 0.51 -2.23
CA THR A 240 8.84 1.70 -1.81
C THR A 240 8.07 2.49 -0.76
N LEU A 241 6.78 2.74 -0.99
CA LEU A 241 5.91 3.48 -0.08
C LEU A 241 5.77 2.77 1.29
N LEU A 242 5.37 1.50 1.28
CA LEU A 242 5.17 0.73 2.50
C LEU A 242 6.48 0.32 3.15
N GLY A 243 7.45 -0.11 2.34
CA GLY A 243 8.75 -0.57 2.83
C GLY A 243 9.52 0.53 3.55
N LEU A 244 9.52 1.76 3.01
CA LEU A 244 10.13 2.90 3.68
C LEU A 244 9.39 3.27 4.96
N GLY A 245 8.08 3.44 4.86
CA GLY A 245 7.26 3.88 5.98
C GLY A 245 7.29 2.93 7.16
N LEU A 246 6.94 1.65 6.95
CA LEU A 246 6.90 0.64 8.00
C LEU A 246 8.28 0.33 8.60
N ALA A 247 9.33 0.28 7.77
CA ALA A 247 10.68 0.06 8.28
C ALA A 247 11.14 1.19 9.20
N ILE A 248 10.78 2.44 8.87
CA ILE A 248 11.06 3.60 9.72
C ILE A 248 10.27 3.53 11.01
N ASP A 249 8.99 3.16 10.97
CA ASP A 249 8.13 3.03 12.13
C ASP A 249 8.64 1.96 13.09
N TYR A 250 9.00 0.79 12.59
CA TYR A 250 9.59 -0.27 13.39
C TYR A 250 10.94 0.15 13.98
N GLY A 251 11.76 0.83 13.18
CA GLY A 251 13.03 1.39 13.63
C GLY A 251 12.84 2.45 14.71
N LEU A 252 11.88 3.36 14.53
CA LEU A 252 11.54 4.40 15.51
C LEU A 252 11.11 3.80 16.84
N PHE A 253 10.25 2.78 16.79
CA PHE A 253 9.77 2.10 17.99
C PHE A 253 10.90 1.37 18.74
N MET A 254 11.77 0.65 18.00
CA MET A 254 12.92 -0.05 18.57
C MET A 254 13.94 0.90 19.20
N VAL A 255 14.29 2.00 18.50
CA VAL A 255 15.23 3.02 19.00
C VAL A 255 14.67 3.71 20.23
N SER A 256 13.39 4.09 20.21
CA SER A 256 12.74 4.75 21.34
C SER A 256 12.75 3.86 22.59
N ARG A 257 12.42 2.56 22.43
CA ARG A 257 12.44 1.60 23.53
C ARG A 257 13.85 1.34 24.06
N PHE A 258 14.83 1.20 23.17
CA PHE A 258 16.21 1.01 23.60
C PHE A 258 16.73 2.20 24.42
N ARG A 259 16.40 3.43 24.02
CA ARG A 259 16.75 4.63 24.80
C ARG A 259 16.07 4.66 26.18
N GLU A 260 14.78 4.27 26.23
CA GLU A 260 14.04 4.15 27.50
C GLU A 260 14.72 3.14 28.45
N GLU A 261 15.14 1.99 27.93
CA GLU A 261 15.82 0.95 28.71
C GLU A 261 17.23 1.38 29.17
N LEU A 262 17.96 2.13 28.34
CA LEU A 262 19.25 2.70 28.72
C LEU A 262 19.15 3.79 29.80
N ASP A 263 18.10 4.62 29.74
CA ASP A 263 17.91 5.70 30.73
C ASP A 263 17.63 5.13 32.12
N GLN A 264 17.11 3.92 32.23
CA GLN A 264 16.83 3.22 33.50
C GLN A 264 18.04 2.42 34.03
N ARG A 265 19.07 2.20 33.20
CA ARG A 265 20.26 1.37 33.51
C ARG A 265 21.53 2.20 33.36
N GLY A 266 22.63 1.68 33.82
CA GLY A 266 23.95 2.29 33.65
C GLY A 266 24.59 2.01 32.30
N ASP A 267 25.92 2.24 32.22
CA ASP A 267 26.71 2.18 30.99
C ASP A 267 27.61 0.94 30.89
N SER A 268 27.51 0.03 31.87
CA SER A 268 28.35 -1.18 31.84
C SER A 268 27.98 -2.10 30.67
N PRO A 269 28.91 -2.89 30.14
CA PRO A 269 28.64 -3.84 29.07
C PRO A 269 27.50 -4.83 29.40
N GLU A 270 27.30 -5.16 30.67
CA GLU A 270 26.22 -6.03 31.13
C GLU A 270 24.87 -5.33 31.07
N GLU A 271 24.80 -4.06 31.52
CA GLU A 271 23.59 -3.25 31.47
C GLU A 271 23.15 -2.95 30.04
N ILE A 272 24.08 -2.68 29.12
CA ILE A 272 23.79 -2.53 27.68
C ILE A 272 23.24 -3.85 27.10
N ARG A 273 23.84 -4.99 27.45
CA ARG A 273 23.34 -6.30 27.02
C ARG A 273 21.92 -6.55 27.48
N ASP A 274 21.63 -6.22 28.73
CA ASP A 274 20.30 -6.42 29.32
C ASP A 274 19.28 -5.43 28.74
N ALA A 275 19.68 -4.17 28.47
CA ALA A 275 18.85 -3.20 27.76
C ALA A 275 18.48 -3.67 26.34
N VAL A 276 19.45 -4.23 25.59
CA VAL A 276 19.21 -4.81 24.26
C VAL A 276 18.28 -6.02 24.35
N ALA A 277 18.49 -6.91 25.31
CA ALA A 277 17.67 -8.10 25.48
C ALA A 277 16.21 -7.72 25.85
N GLU A 278 16.02 -6.73 26.71
CA GLU A 278 14.69 -6.26 27.12
C GLU A 278 13.99 -5.50 25.99
N THR A 279 14.70 -4.65 25.26
CA THR A 279 14.18 -3.97 24.05
C THR A 279 13.67 -5.00 23.02
N THR A 280 14.45 -6.07 22.79
CA THR A 280 14.07 -7.13 21.86
C THR A 280 12.87 -7.92 22.37
N THR A 281 12.78 -8.14 23.67
CA THR A 281 11.67 -8.88 24.31
C THR A 281 10.36 -8.09 24.24
N THR A 282 10.41 -6.79 24.41
CA THR A 282 9.24 -5.89 24.41
C THR A 282 8.94 -5.37 23.00
N ALA A 283 9.74 -4.41 22.53
CA ALA A 283 9.52 -3.77 21.22
C ALA A 283 9.69 -4.74 20.04
N GLY A 284 10.73 -5.62 20.08
CA GLY A 284 10.94 -6.59 19.01
C GLY A 284 9.81 -7.59 18.86
N LYS A 285 9.21 -8.03 19.98
CA LYS A 285 8.03 -8.89 19.97
C LYS A 285 6.82 -8.16 19.36
N THR A 286 6.59 -6.91 19.74
CA THR A 286 5.48 -6.10 19.20
C THR A 286 5.65 -5.88 17.69
N VAL A 287 6.85 -5.53 17.21
CA VAL A 287 7.18 -5.40 15.79
C VAL A 287 6.91 -6.69 15.01
N PHE A 288 7.28 -7.85 15.58
CA PHE A 288 7.02 -9.14 14.95
C PHE A 288 5.52 -9.43 14.76
N PHE A 289 4.71 -9.22 15.82
CA PHE A 289 3.26 -9.43 15.72
C PHE A 289 2.58 -8.41 14.82
N SER A 290 3.03 -7.15 14.83
CA SER A 290 2.60 -6.10 13.93
C SER A 290 2.83 -6.49 12.47
N ALA A 291 4.04 -6.87 12.12
CA ALA A 291 4.36 -7.33 10.78
C ALA A 291 3.54 -8.55 10.35
N LEU A 292 3.28 -9.48 11.28
CA LEU A 292 2.42 -10.63 11.02
C LEU A 292 0.98 -10.20 10.70
N MET A 293 0.43 -9.22 11.42
CA MET A 293 -0.94 -8.73 11.19
C MET A 293 -1.06 -8.02 9.85
N ILE A 294 -0.10 -7.15 9.50
CA ILE A 294 -0.09 -6.48 8.20
C ILE A 294 0.08 -7.53 7.08
N GLY A 295 1.00 -8.48 7.24
CA GLY A 295 1.20 -9.55 6.28
C GLY A 295 -0.05 -10.39 6.06
N VAL A 296 -0.78 -10.70 7.12
CA VAL A 296 -2.07 -11.41 7.05
C VAL A 296 -3.13 -10.54 6.36
N ALA A 297 -3.22 -9.26 6.67
CA ALA A 297 -4.17 -8.37 5.99
C ALA A 297 -3.88 -8.29 4.49
N LEU A 298 -2.61 -8.09 4.10
CA LEU A 298 -2.18 -8.03 2.70
C LEU A 298 -2.35 -9.37 1.97
N SER A 299 -2.25 -10.50 2.65
CA SER A 299 -2.46 -11.82 2.03
C SER A 299 -3.91 -12.04 1.58
N GLY A 300 -4.87 -11.25 2.07
CA GLY A 300 -6.23 -11.20 1.55
C GLY A 300 -6.30 -10.84 0.07
N LEU A 301 -5.35 -10.05 -0.44
CA LEU A 301 -5.24 -9.71 -1.86
C LEU A 301 -4.95 -10.92 -2.76
N LEU A 302 -4.38 -11.99 -2.21
CA LEU A 302 -4.10 -13.24 -2.95
C LEU A 302 -5.39 -14.01 -3.33
N MET A 303 -6.53 -13.64 -2.78
CA MET A 303 -7.82 -14.26 -3.10
C MET A 303 -8.36 -13.80 -4.47
N PHE A 304 -7.84 -12.72 -5.01
CA PHE A 304 -8.27 -12.17 -6.29
C PHE A 304 -7.55 -12.84 -7.47
N PRO A 305 -8.20 -12.94 -8.63
CA PRO A 305 -7.60 -13.59 -9.80
C PRO A 305 -6.53 -12.74 -10.46
N GLN A 306 -6.66 -11.41 -10.43
CA GLN A 306 -5.81 -10.46 -11.12
C GLN A 306 -4.34 -10.58 -10.69
N ALA A 307 -3.43 -10.71 -11.66
CA ALA A 307 -1.99 -10.83 -11.42
C ALA A 307 -1.43 -9.55 -10.75
N PHE A 308 -1.99 -8.39 -11.06
CA PHE A 308 -1.69 -7.12 -10.39
C PHE A 308 -1.81 -7.21 -8.86
N LEU A 309 -2.97 -7.61 -8.34
CA LEU A 309 -3.21 -7.71 -6.88
C LEU A 309 -2.31 -8.74 -6.22
N LYS A 310 -2.07 -9.87 -6.88
CA LYS A 310 -1.15 -10.90 -6.38
C LYS A 310 0.29 -10.39 -6.31
N SER A 311 0.76 -9.72 -7.35
CA SER A 311 2.13 -9.19 -7.41
C SER A 311 2.38 -8.12 -6.35
N VAL A 312 1.42 -7.21 -6.17
CA VAL A 312 1.47 -6.20 -5.11
C VAL A 312 1.44 -6.85 -3.72
N ALA A 313 0.60 -7.87 -3.51
CA ALA A 313 0.54 -8.60 -2.25
C ALA A 313 1.89 -9.23 -1.89
N TYR A 314 2.50 -9.95 -2.82
CA TYR A 314 3.82 -10.57 -2.60
C TYR A 314 4.89 -9.52 -2.31
N GLY A 315 4.91 -8.43 -3.08
CA GLY A 315 5.85 -7.34 -2.88
C GLY A 315 5.70 -6.67 -1.52
N ALA A 316 4.47 -6.29 -1.16
CA ALA A 316 4.16 -5.63 0.10
C ALA A 316 4.40 -6.54 1.31
N ILE A 317 4.00 -7.83 1.27
CA ILE A 317 4.28 -8.79 2.33
C ILE A 317 5.79 -8.96 2.51
N THR A 318 6.55 -9.07 1.41
CA THR A 318 8.01 -9.19 1.46
C THR A 318 8.64 -7.95 2.10
N ALA A 319 8.17 -6.75 1.75
CA ALA A 319 8.65 -5.50 2.35
C ALA A 319 8.40 -5.46 3.87
N VAL A 320 7.20 -5.82 4.31
CA VAL A 320 6.83 -5.86 5.74
C VAL A 320 7.67 -6.88 6.50
N VAL A 321 7.83 -8.09 5.95
CA VAL A 321 8.62 -9.17 6.57
C VAL A 321 10.09 -8.78 6.66
N LEU A 322 10.68 -8.24 5.61
CA LEU A 322 12.07 -7.77 5.62
C LEU A 322 12.27 -6.60 6.58
N ALA A 323 11.37 -5.63 6.61
CA ALA A 323 11.41 -4.54 7.56
C ALA A 323 11.42 -5.05 9.02
N ALA A 324 10.56 -6.02 9.34
CA ALA A 324 10.51 -6.63 10.66
C ALA A 324 11.79 -7.44 10.98
N ILE A 325 12.27 -8.26 10.04
CA ILE A 325 13.49 -9.06 10.22
C ILE A 325 14.69 -8.13 10.44
N ILE A 326 14.87 -7.10 9.61
CA ILE A 326 15.98 -6.16 9.73
C ILE A 326 15.87 -5.39 11.06
N SER A 327 14.67 -4.93 11.44
CA SER A 327 14.45 -4.23 12.72
C SER A 327 14.75 -5.10 13.93
N VAL A 328 14.37 -6.38 13.91
CA VAL A 328 14.58 -7.30 15.05
C VAL A 328 15.97 -7.93 15.05
N ALA A 329 16.64 -8.05 13.90
CA ALA A 329 17.96 -8.67 13.80
C ALA A 329 19.09 -7.62 13.80
N VAL A 330 19.01 -6.59 12.95
CA VAL A 330 20.11 -5.64 12.74
C VAL A 330 20.15 -4.58 13.82
N LEU A 331 19.01 -3.99 14.19
CA LEU A 331 18.99 -2.92 15.19
C LEU A 331 19.53 -3.34 16.57
N PRO A 332 19.16 -4.50 17.17
CA PRO A 332 19.73 -4.94 18.43
C PRO A 332 21.25 -5.11 18.37
N ALA A 333 21.78 -5.58 17.25
CA ALA A 333 23.21 -5.68 17.03
C ALA A 333 23.89 -4.30 16.98
N LEU A 334 23.29 -3.33 16.26
CA LEU A 334 23.76 -1.94 16.20
C LEU A 334 23.67 -1.25 17.57
N PHE A 335 22.58 -1.44 18.30
CA PHE A 335 22.42 -0.93 19.67
C PHE A 335 23.52 -1.46 20.60
N SER A 336 23.86 -2.74 20.46
CA SER A 336 24.95 -3.37 21.22
C SER A 336 26.33 -2.78 20.93
N MET A 337 26.53 -2.23 19.70
CA MET A 337 27.78 -1.57 19.32
C MET A 337 27.82 -0.10 19.75
N LEU A 338 26.68 0.56 19.70
CA LEU A 338 26.58 1.99 19.99
C LEU A 338 26.45 2.28 21.49
N GLY A 339 25.68 1.49 22.24
CA GLY A 339 25.36 1.81 23.64
C GLY A 339 24.85 3.25 23.74
N ARG A 340 25.39 4.03 24.70
CA ARG A 340 25.05 5.47 24.85
C ARG A 340 25.54 6.36 23.69
N ASN A 341 26.39 5.89 22.82
CA ASN A 341 26.77 6.65 21.62
C ASN A 341 25.61 6.85 20.65
N ILE A 342 24.46 6.19 20.87
CA ILE A 342 23.23 6.45 20.13
C ILE A 342 22.77 7.90 20.26
N ASP A 343 23.10 8.57 21.37
CA ASP A 343 22.79 9.99 21.61
C ASP A 343 23.90 10.95 21.15
N LYS A 344 24.97 10.46 20.46
CA LYS A 344 26.01 11.32 19.90
C LYS A 344 25.45 12.29 18.86
N PHE A 345 26.06 13.48 18.79
CA PHE A 345 25.61 14.58 17.94
C PHE A 345 24.16 15.02 18.21
N SER A 346 23.75 14.97 19.50
CA SER A 346 22.45 15.50 19.91
C SER A 346 22.41 17.02 19.76
N VAL A 347 21.46 17.51 18.96
CA VAL A 347 21.19 18.94 18.74
C VAL A 347 20.54 19.56 20.00
N ARG A 348 19.88 18.73 20.81
CA ARG A 348 19.24 19.15 22.07
C ARG A 348 20.12 18.86 23.28
N ARG A 349 21.15 19.66 23.48
CA ARG A 349 21.99 19.61 24.70
C ARG A 349 21.35 20.24 25.95
N THR A 350 20.16 20.81 25.82
CA THR A 350 19.54 21.61 26.88
C THR A 350 18.37 20.91 27.56
N SER A 351 18.58 20.57 28.82
CA SER A 351 17.58 20.22 29.84
C SER A 351 16.42 19.29 29.39
N ARG A 352 16.65 18.01 29.46
CA ARG A 352 15.59 17.07 29.85
C ARG A 352 15.23 17.36 31.35
N ARG A 353 14.60 18.49 31.64
CA ARG A 353 13.66 18.52 32.75
C ARG A 353 12.59 17.53 32.37
N ALA A 354 12.53 16.44 33.08
CA ALA A 354 11.49 15.45 32.91
C ALA A 354 10.13 16.16 33.00
N ARG A 355 9.53 16.49 31.87
CA ARG A 355 8.14 16.95 31.82
C ARG A 355 7.35 15.79 32.43
N ARG A 356 6.58 16.08 33.45
CA ARG A 356 5.66 15.09 34.02
C ARG A 356 4.79 14.61 32.85
N ILE A 357 4.61 13.29 32.71
CA ILE A 357 3.79 12.66 31.68
C ILE A 357 2.41 13.29 31.63
N GLU A 358 1.88 13.67 32.80
CA GLU A 358 0.59 14.33 33.00
C GLU A 358 0.47 15.72 32.33
N ASP A 359 1.61 16.39 32.08
CA ASP A 359 1.63 17.71 31.43
C ASP A 359 1.62 17.60 29.89
N THR A 360 1.74 16.40 29.34
CA THR A 360 1.76 16.15 27.88
C THR A 360 0.36 16.25 27.26
N VAL A 361 0.31 16.62 25.99
CA VAL A 361 -0.94 16.67 25.20
C VAL A 361 -1.56 15.27 25.11
N TRP A 362 -0.71 14.25 24.97
CA TRP A 362 -1.10 12.84 24.87
C TRP A 362 -1.66 12.23 26.17
N TYR A 363 -1.54 12.92 27.32
CA TYR A 363 -2.23 12.59 28.55
C TYR A 363 -3.52 13.42 28.71
N LYS A 364 -3.46 14.72 28.37
CA LYS A 364 -4.56 15.68 28.58
C LYS A 364 -5.75 15.41 27.65
N ILE A 365 -5.50 15.17 26.34
CA ILE A 365 -6.57 14.92 25.36
C ILE A 365 -7.35 13.64 25.69
N PRO A 366 -6.73 12.45 25.86
CA PRO A 366 -7.46 11.26 26.26
C PRO A 366 -8.19 11.40 27.60
N SER A 367 -7.56 12.07 28.58
CA SER A 367 -8.21 12.34 29.87
C SER A 367 -9.44 13.23 29.76
N TRP A 368 -9.45 14.18 28.82
CA TRP A 368 -10.62 14.98 28.48
C TRP A 368 -11.68 14.15 27.76
N ALA A 369 -11.28 13.34 26.77
CA ALA A 369 -12.17 12.45 26.02
C ALA A 369 -12.88 11.44 26.95
N MET A 370 -12.17 10.87 27.90
CA MET A 370 -12.74 9.97 28.92
C MET A 370 -13.76 10.67 29.83
N ARG A 371 -13.51 11.94 30.21
CA ARG A 371 -14.46 12.71 31.02
C ARG A 371 -15.75 13.06 30.27
N HIS A 372 -15.67 13.14 28.94
CA HIS A 372 -16.78 13.47 28.05
C HIS A 372 -17.05 12.32 27.08
N SER A 373 -16.93 11.07 27.56
CA SER A 373 -16.94 9.86 26.70
C SER A 373 -18.13 9.78 25.75
N LYS A 374 -19.35 9.94 26.25
CA LYS A 374 -20.57 9.81 25.44
C LYS A 374 -20.65 10.86 24.31
N PRO A 375 -20.51 12.19 24.58
CA PRO A 375 -20.50 13.18 23.50
C PRO A 375 -19.34 13.03 22.55
N VAL A 376 -18.17 12.57 23.00
CA VAL A 376 -17.02 12.29 22.13
C VAL A 376 -17.31 11.10 21.23
N ILE A 377 -17.86 9.99 21.75
CA ILE A 377 -18.22 8.82 20.95
C ILE A 377 -19.24 9.21 19.87
N VAL A 378 -20.34 9.88 20.26
CA VAL A 378 -21.39 10.28 19.32
C VAL A 378 -20.88 11.29 18.29
N GLY A 379 -20.09 12.29 18.72
CA GLY A 379 -19.57 13.33 17.83
C GLY A 379 -18.54 12.80 16.83
N VAL A 380 -17.56 12.01 17.30
CA VAL A 380 -16.52 11.47 16.43
C VAL A 380 -17.07 10.38 15.51
N ALA A 381 -17.84 9.42 16.05
CA ALA A 381 -18.47 8.39 15.22
C ALA A 381 -19.44 9.02 14.20
N GLY A 382 -20.23 10.02 14.61
CA GLY A 382 -21.11 10.75 13.72
C GLY A 382 -20.36 11.49 12.60
N ALA A 383 -19.23 12.13 12.92
CA ALA A 383 -18.39 12.80 11.93
C ALA A 383 -17.78 11.80 10.93
N LEU A 384 -17.29 10.64 11.42
CA LEU A 384 -16.75 9.59 10.55
C LEU A 384 -17.83 8.98 9.66
N MET A 385 -19.06 8.75 10.19
CA MET A 385 -20.20 8.28 9.40
C MET A 385 -20.61 9.31 8.35
N LEU A 386 -20.59 10.62 8.68
CA LEU A 386 -20.87 11.68 7.71
C LEU A 386 -19.87 11.70 6.56
N LEU A 387 -18.57 11.52 6.88
CA LEU A 387 -17.52 11.39 5.87
C LEU A 387 -17.66 10.11 5.02
N THR A 388 -18.34 9.10 5.50
CA THR A 388 -18.62 7.85 4.76
C THR A 388 -19.73 8.01 3.75
N LEU A 389 -20.65 8.99 3.89
CA LEU A 389 -21.83 9.13 3.02
C LEU A 389 -21.51 9.21 1.52
N PRO A 390 -20.47 9.91 1.05
CA PRO A 390 -20.17 10.00 -0.38
C PRO A 390 -19.86 8.65 -1.04
N ILE A 391 -19.57 7.60 -0.27
CA ILE A 391 -19.29 6.25 -0.80
C ILE A 391 -20.46 5.68 -1.63
N VAL A 392 -21.68 6.17 -1.40
CA VAL A 392 -22.89 5.77 -2.18
C VAL A 392 -22.75 6.17 -3.64
N GLY A 393 -21.99 7.23 -3.94
CA GLY A 393 -21.70 7.71 -5.29
C GLY A 393 -20.46 7.12 -5.92
N ILE A 394 -19.83 6.13 -5.31
CA ILE A 394 -18.60 5.51 -5.85
C ILE A 394 -18.89 4.85 -7.20
N THR A 395 -18.06 5.15 -8.19
CA THR A 395 -18.07 4.52 -9.50
C THR A 395 -16.73 3.85 -9.74
N PHE A 396 -16.75 2.73 -10.48
CA PHE A 396 -15.57 1.94 -10.80
C PHE A 396 -15.28 1.99 -12.28
N GLY A 397 -14.00 1.95 -12.65
CA GLY A 397 -13.56 1.92 -14.04
C GLY A 397 -12.23 1.20 -14.19
N GLY A 398 -11.81 1.02 -15.45
CA GLY A 398 -10.53 0.44 -15.82
C GLY A 398 -9.46 1.50 -16.12
N ILE A 399 -8.30 1.05 -16.62
CA ILE A 399 -7.20 1.93 -17.04
C ILE A 399 -7.57 2.66 -18.33
N ASN A 400 -7.30 3.97 -18.35
CA ASN A 400 -7.50 4.81 -19.53
C ASN A 400 -6.63 6.07 -19.48
N GLU A 401 -6.68 6.89 -20.54
CA GLU A 401 -5.94 8.14 -20.68
C GLU A 401 -6.21 9.16 -19.58
N SER A 402 -7.37 9.11 -18.93
CA SER A 402 -7.74 10.06 -17.88
C SER A 402 -6.89 9.95 -16.61
N TYR A 403 -6.12 8.85 -16.47
CA TYR A 403 -5.15 8.69 -15.38
C TYR A 403 -3.87 9.50 -15.58
N LEU A 404 -3.58 9.95 -16.81
CA LEU A 404 -2.58 10.96 -17.09
C LEU A 404 -3.11 12.36 -16.75
N PRO A 405 -2.26 13.33 -16.40
CA PRO A 405 -2.70 14.69 -16.14
C PRO A 405 -3.28 15.33 -17.42
N PRO A 406 -4.23 16.27 -17.30
CA PRO A 406 -4.80 16.97 -18.46
C PRO A 406 -3.79 17.75 -19.31
N SER A 407 -2.63 18.04 -18.76
CA SER A 407 -1.51 18.71 -19.45
C SER A 407 -0.60 17.78 -20.25
N ASN A 408 -0.78 16.45 -20.12
CA ASN A 408 0.04 15.47 -20.83
C ASN A 408 -0.29 15.48 -22.33
N GLN A 409 0.73 15.54 -23.18
CA GLN A 409 0.57 15.65 -24.64
C GLN A 409 -0.08 14.42 -25.25
N VAL A 410 0.32 13.21 -24.83
CA VAL A 410 -0.25 11.95 -25.33
C VAL A 410 -1.74 11.87 -24.98
N ARG A 411 -2.11 12.28 -23.74
CA ARG A 411 -3.51 12.36 -23.34
C ARG A 411 -4.30 13.34 -24.18
N GLN A 412 -3.79 14.55 -24.42
CA GLN A 412 -4.46 15.56 -25.23
C GLN A 412 -4.66 15.06 -26.67
N ALA A 413 -3.65 14.41 -27.23
CA ALA A 413 -3.74 13.79 -28.55
C ALA A 413 -4.80 12.67 -28.60
N GLN A 414 -4.87 11.84 -27.56
CA GLN A 414 -5.86 10.77 -27.47
C GLN A 414 -7.27 11.29 -27.29
N ASP A 415 -7.47 12.30 -26.42
CA ASP A 415 -8.76 12.96 -26.24
C ASP A 415 -9.24 13.57 -27.57
N GLU A 416 -8.36 14.29 -28.29
CA GLU A 416 -8.64 14.88 -29.58
C GLU A 416 -8.96 13.82 -30.65
N PHE A 417 -8.20 12.72 -30.66
CA PHE A 417 -8.45 11.58 -31.56
C PHE A 417 -9.81 10.93 -31.29
N ASN A 418 -10.14 10.66 -30.03
CA ASN A 418 -11.39 10.03 -29.62
C ASN A 418 -12.63 10.90 -29.94
N GLU A 419 -12.49 12.24 -29.87
CA GLU A 419 -13.55 13.18 -30.29
C GLU A 419 -13.70 13.26 -31.80
N THR A 420 -12.58 13.26 -32.52
CA THR A 420 -12.58 13.45 -33.98
C THR A 420 -12.97 12.17 -34.72
N PHE A 421 -12.52 11.00 -34.21
CA PHE A 421 -12.70 9.69 -34.84
C PHE A 421 -13.41 8.69 -33.91
N PRO A 422 -14.66 8.92 -33.52
CA PRO A 422 -15.36 8.10 -32.54
C PRO A 422 -15.54 6.63 -32.95
N ALA A 423 -15.49 6.32 -34.25
CA ALA A 423 -15.56 4.96 -34.75
C ALA A 423 -14.22 4.18 -34.65
N TYR A 424 -13.11 4.88 -34.39
CA TYR A 424 -11.75 4.33 -34.33
C TYR A 424 -11.16 4.43 -32.93
N ARG A 425 -12.00 4.61 -31.90
CA ARG A 425 -11.52 4.55 -30.51
C ARG A 425 -10.78 3.25 -30.27
N THR A 426 -9.71 3.32 -29.50
CA THR A 426 -8.79 2.20 -29.24
C THR A 426 -9.35 1.14 -28.28
N ASP A 427 -10.59 1.31 -27.80
CA ASP A 427 -11.25 0.46 -26.81
C ASP A 427 -12.63 -0.09 -27.28
N PRO A 428 -12.71 -0.82 -28.42
CA PRO A 428 -13.97 -1.39 -28.89
C PRO A 428 -14.45 -2.54 -28.00
N VAL A 429 -15.77 -2.69 -27.88
CA VAL A 429 -16.37 -3.94 -27.44
C VAL A 429 -16.39 -4.92 -28.60
N LYS A 430 -16.05 -6.18 -28.37
CA LYS A 430 -15.95 -7.22 -29.38
C LYS A 430 -16.91 -8.38 -29.07
N LEU A 431 -17.41 -9.01 -30.11
CA LEU A 431 -18.12 -10.29 -30.03
C LEU A 431 -17.40 -11.27 -30.97
N VAL A 432 -16.77 -12.26 -30.36
CA VAL A 432 -16.13 -13.37 -31.08
C VAL A 432 -17.16 -14.49 -31.23
N VAL A 433 -17.36 -14.95 -32.45
CA VAL A 433 -18.32 -15.97 -32.82
C VAL A 433 -17.54 -17.16 -33.38
N GLU A 434 -17.68 -18.34 -32.81
CA GLU A 434 -17.02 -19.56 -33.28
C GLU A 434 -18.02 -20.60 -33.81
N GLY A 435 -17.65 -21.26 -34.89
CA GLY A 435 -18.42 -22.38 -35.44
C GLY A 435 -19.70 -22.00 -36.20
N ALA A 436 -19.89 -20.70 -36.50
CA ALA A 436 -21.08 -20.24 -37.20
C ALA A 436 -20.96 -20.40 -38.73
N ASP A 437 -22.01 -20.89 -39.36
CA ASP A 437 -22.17 -20.72 -40.80
C ASP A 437 -22.65 -19.29 -41.17
N ASN A 438 -22.71 -18.98 -42.46
CA ASN A 438 -23.09 -17.63 -42.90
C ASN A 438 -24.52 -17.23 -42.51
N ASP A 439 -25.47 -18.18 -42.48
CA ASP A 439 -26.85 -17.87 -42.12
C ASP A 439 -26.97 -17.64 -40.59
N GLN A 440 -26.33 -18.46 -39.80
CA GLN A 440 -26.22 -18.29 -38.33
C GLN A 440 -25.52 -16.98 -37.99
N PHE A 441 -24.43 -16.63 -38.68
CA PHE A 441 -23.75 -15.36 -38.49
C PHE A 441 -24.64 -14.14 -38.77
N VAL A 442 -25.43 -14.20 -39.87
CA VAL A 442 -26.39 -13.13 -40.19
C VAL A 442 -27.44 -12.97 -39.10
N ASP A 443 -27.93 -14.07 -38.53
CA ASP A 443 -28.88 -14.02 -37.40
C ASP A 443 -28.26 -13.32 -36.17
N ILE A 444 -27.00 -13.63 -35.84
CA ILE A 444 -26.29 -12.98 -34.77
C ILE A 444 -26.13 -11.46 -35.04
N VAL A 445 -25.72 -11.09 -36.26
CA VAL A 445 -25.61 -9.68 -36.66
C VAL A 445 -26.96 -8.95 -36.54
N TRP A 446 -28.07 -9.60 -36.85
CA TRP A 446 -29.39 -9.02 -36.65
C TRP A 446 -29.71 -8.76 -35.17
N GLN A 447 -29.34 -9.67 -34.30
CA GLN A 447 -29.51 -9.48 -32.84
C GLN A 447 -28.64 -8.33 -32.32
N THR A 448 -27.40 -8.16 -32.82
CA THR A 448 -26.54 -7.04 -32.41
C THR A 448 -27.09 -5.66 -32.78
N ARG A 449 -27.93 -5.55 -33.81
CA ARG A 449 -28.58 -4.28 -34.19
C ARG A 449 -29.56 -3.74 -33.16
N GLY A 450 -30.04 -4.61 -32.24
CA GLY A 450 -30.92 -4.23 -31.14
C GLY A 450 -30.20 -3.65 -29.95
N ILE A 451 -28.87 -3.69 -29.91
CA ILE A 451 -28.06 -3.26 -28.79
C ILE A 451 -28.06 -1.73 -28.74
N THR A 452 -28.37 -1.21 -27.56
CA THR A 452 -28.35 0.23 -27.27
C THR A 452 -27.07 0.61 -26.53
N GLY A 453 -26.59 1.84 -26.70
CA GLY A 453 -25.35 2.31 -26.04
C GLY A 453 -24.10 2.20 -26.91
N LEU A 454 -24.23 1.72 -28.16
CA LEU A 454 -23.17 1.79 -29.17
C LEU A 454 -23.25 3.09 -29.97
N ALA A 455 -22.10 3.64 -30.36
CA ALA A 455 -22.00 4.81 -31.23
C ALA A 455 -22.41 4.49 -32.68
N SER A 456 -22.15 3.26 -33.11
CA SER A 456 -22.56 2.71 -34.39
C SER A 456 -22.91 1.22 -34.22
N PRO A 457 -23.71 0.63 -35.14
CA PRO A 457 -23.93 -0.82 -35.12
C PRO A 457 -22.60 -1.60 -35.18
N MET A 458 -22.57 -2.77 -34.59
CA MET A 458 -21.38 -3.63 -34.64
C MET A 458 -21.06 -4.03 -36.09
N GLU A 459 -19.80 -3.94 -36.46
CA GLU A 459 -19.30 -4.28 -37.80
C GLU A 459 -18.40 -5.52 -37.75
N LYS A 460 -18.45 -6.32 -38.77
CA LYS A 460 -17.56 -7.47 -38.96
C LYS A 460 -16.17 -6.98 -39.29
N THR A 461 -15.20 -7.24 -38.42
CA THR A 461 -13.80 -6.82 -38.58
C THR A 461 -12.93 -7.96 -39.14
N LYS A 462 -13.13 -9.17 -38.65
CA LYS A 462 -12.33 -10.34 -39.06
C LYS A 462 -13.22 -11.55 -39.32
N SER A 463 -12.79 -12.48 -40.19
CA SER A 463 -13.48 -13.74 -40.42
C SER A 463 -12.56 -14.80 -41.05
N THR A 464 -12.79 -16.06 -40.69
CA THR A 464 -12.14 -17.22 -41.30
C THR A 464 -13.11 -18.06 -42.15
N PRO A 465 -12.61 -18.90 -43.06
CA PRO A 465 -13.45 -19.87 -43.77
C PRO A 465 -14.08 -20.93 -42.86
N ASP A 466 -13.49 -21.16 -41.67
CA ASP A 466 -13.91 -22.20 -40.72
C ASP A 466 -15.04 -21.73 -39.78
N GLY A 467 -15.59 -20.54 -40.01
CA GLY A 467 -16.76 -20.04 -39.28
C GLY A 467 -16.44 -19.27 -37.99
N THR A 468 -15.21 -18.75 -37.84
CA THR A 468 -14.87 -17.82 -36.79
C THR A 468 -14.99 -16.38 -37.32
N PHE A 469 -15.76 -15.55 -36.58
CA PHE A 469 -16.00 -14.14 -36.91
C PHE A 469 -15.74 -13.24 -35.70
N VAL A 470 -15.28 -12.04 -35.98
CA VAL A 470 -15.18 -10.97 -34.96
C VAL A 470 -16.04 -9.79 -35.39
N LEU A 471 -16.97 -9.43 -34.53
CA LEU A 471 -17.73 -8.19 -34.63
C LEU A 471 -17.15 -7.19 -33.61
N ALA A 472 -16.98 -5.95 -34.01
CA ALA A 472 -16.54 -4.87 -33.09
C ALA A 472 -17.51 -3.70 -33.15
N GLY A 473 -17.67 -3.03 -32.01
CA GLY A 473 -18.48 -1.83 -31.89
C GLY A 473 -17.89 -0.89 -30.84
N THR A 474 -18.08 0.41 -31.04
CA THR A 474 -17.58 1.44 -30.13
C THR A 474 -18.70 1.92 -29.21
N LEU A 475 -18.41 2.10 -27.93
CA LEU A 475 -19.38 2.64 -26.97
C LEU A 475 -19.69 4.09 -27.27
N ALA A 476 -20.99 4.47 -27.19
CA ALA A 476 -21.42 5.87 -27.28
C ALA A 476 -20.98 6.66 -26.04
N ASP A 477 -21.10 6.04 -24.86
CA ASP A 477 -20.58 6.54 -23.60
C ASP A 477 -19.65 5.46 -23.02
N ARG A 478 -18.42 5.82 -22.71
CA ARG A 478 -17.43 4.92 -22.14
C ARG A 478 -17.91 4.27 -20.84
N ASN A 479 -18.64 5.01 -20.02
CA ASN A 479 -19.18 4.50 -18.75
C ASN A 479 -20.39 3.56 -18.93
N GLY A 480 -20.93 3.44 -20.14
CA GLY A 480 -22.05 2.56 -20.46
C GLY A 480 -21.68 1.12 -20.80
N GLY A 481 -20.41 0.71 -20.62
CA GLY A 481 -19.90 -0.61 -20.97
C GLY A 481 -20.64 -1.78 -20.34
N GLU A 482 -21.04 -1.65 -19.07
CA GLU A 482 -21.77 -2.70 -18.34
C GLU A 482 -23.10 -3.07 -19.01
N ASP A 483 -23.87 -2.07 -19.43
CA ASP A 483 -25.16 -2.32 -20.09
C ASP A 483 -25.01 -2.94 -21.48
N VAL A 484 -24.00 -2.51 -22.23
CA VAL A 484 -23.70 -3.08 -23.56
C VAL A 484 -23.22 -4.52 -23.44
N VAL A 485 -22.30 -4.81 -22.52
CA VAL A 485 -21.80 -6.17 -22.27
C VAL A 485 -22.92 -7.10 -21.84
N LYS A 486 -23.84 -6.66 -20.96
CA LYS A 486 -25.02 -7.45 -20.57
C LYS A 486 -25.94 -7.75 -21.75
N GLN A 487 -26.16 -6.78 -22.64
CA GLN A 487 -26.97 -7.01 -23.86
C GLN A 487 -26.28 -7.96 -24.81
N LEU A 488 -24.96 -7.90 -25.00
CA LEU A 488 -24.19 -8.82 -25.82
C LEU A 488 -24.24 -10.25 -25.29
N ARG A 489 -24.11 -10.43 -23.98
CA ARG A 489 -24.23 -11.76 -23.32
C ARG A 489 -25.64 -12.34 -23.40
N ALA A 490 -26.66 -11.53 -23.65
CA ALA A 490 -28.04 -11.97 -23.79
C ALA A 490 -28.40 -12.41 -25.21
N ILE A 491 -27.47 -12.33 -26.18
CA ILE A 491 -27.66 -12.82 -27.53
C ILE A 491 -27.80 -14.35 -27.51
N GLU A 492 -28.84 -14.87 -28.17
CA GLU A 492 -29.07 -16.30 -28.27
C GLU A 492 -28.14 -16.91 -29.31
N ALA A 493 -27.23 -17.78 -28.89
CA ALA A 493 -26.34 -18.53 -29.78
C ALA A 493 -27.14 -19.61 -30.51
N PRO A 494 -27.01 -19.72 -31.85
CA PRO A 494 -27.53 -20.86 -32.60
C PRO A 494 -26.86 -22.18 -32.21
N ASP A 495 -27.52 -23.31 -32.52
CA ASP A 495 -26.99 -24.64 -32.17
C ASP A 495 -25.57 -24.85 -32.75
N GLY A 496 -24.62 -25.18 -31.89
CA GLY A 496 -23.22 -25.45 -32.26
C GLY A 496 -22.35 -24.21 -32.44
N VAL A 497 -22.84 -23.03 -32.09
CA VAL A 497 -22.10 -21.76 -32.15
C VAL A 497 -21.74 -21.33 -30.73
N GLU A 498 -20.51 -20.94 -30.50
CA GLU A 498 -20.05 -20.33 -29.22
C GLU A 498 -19.87 -18.81 -29.40
N LEU A 499 -20.33 -18.05 -28.42
CA LEU A 499 -20.24 -16.58 -28.41
C LEU A 499 -19.41 -16.13 -27.22
N HIS A 500 -18.39 -15.32 -27.48
CA HIS A 500 -17.53 -14.74 -26.44
C HIS A 500 -17.50 -13.23 -26.56
N VAL A 501 -17.84 -12.55 -25.45
CA VAL A 501 -17.84 -11.09 -25.39
C VAL A 501 -16.48 -10.61 -24.92
N GLY A 502 -15.79 -9.85 -25.76
CA GLY A 502 -14.43 -9.38 -25.52
C GLY A 502 -14.26 -7.87 -25.71
N GLY A 503 -13.00 -7.47 -25.80
CA GLY A 503 -12.58 -6.08 -25.87
C GLY A 503 -12.46 -5.43 -24.48
N THR A 504 -11.83 -4.25 -24.44
CA THR A 504 -11.52 -3.53 -23.18
C THR A 504 -12.75 -3.32 -22.28
N PRO A 505 -13.94 -2.91 -22.79
CA PRO A 505 -15.12 -2.73 -21.93
C PRO A 505 -15.59 -4.03 -21.25
N ALA A 506 -15.50 -5.18 -21.94
CA ALA A 506 -15.88 -6.47 -21.35
C ALA A 506 -14.87 -6.88 -20.27
N MET A 507 -13.57 -6.72 -20.52
CA MET A 507 -12.52 -7.00 -19.54
C MET A 507 -12.68 -6.14 -18.27
N GLU A 508 -13.02 -4.86 -18.42
CA GLU A 508 -13.27 -3.96 -17.29
C GLU A 508 -14.46 -4.43 -16.45
N VAL A 509 -15.59 -4.73 -17.10
CA VAL A 509 -16.82 -5.19 -16.43
C VAL A 509 -16.54 -6.49 -15.67
N GLU A 510 -15.93 -7.47 -16.30
CA GLU A 510 -15.61 -8.76 -15.68
C GLU A 510 -14.60 -8.65 -14.55
N SER A 511 -13.58 -7.79 -14.69
CA SER A 511 -12.63 -7.53 -13.63
C SER A 511 -13.30 -6.91 -12.41
N ILE A 512 -14.24 -5.97 -12.60
CA ILE A 512 -15.04 -5.37 -11.53
C ILE A 512 -15.96 -6.41 -10.88
N GLU A 513 -16.67 -7.21 -11.67
CA GLU A 513 -17.55 -8.30 -11.19
C GLU A 513 -16.76 -9.29 -10.32
N ALA A 514 -15.60 -9.76 -10.79
CA ALA A 514 -14.73 -10.67 -10.04
C ALA A 514 -14.20 -10.06 -8.73
N LEU A 515 -13.92 -8.76 -8.72
CA LEU A 515 -13.49 -8.06 -7.52
C LEU A 515 -14.63 -7.94 -6.50
N LEU A 516 -15.81 -7.51 -6.94
CA LEU A 516 -16.98 -7.32 -6.05
C LEU A 516 -17.48 -8.64 -5.47
N GLU A 517 -17.40 -9.74 -6.22
CA GLU A 517 -17.75 -11.09 -5.74
C GLU A 517 -16.80 -11.55 -4.61
N ARG A 518 -15.49 -11.25 -4.72
CA ARG A 518 -14.47 -11.72 -3.77
C ARG A 518 -14.20 -10.77 -2.62
N LEU A 519 -14.52 -9.49 -2.78
CA LEU A 519 -14.29 -8.46 -1.76
C LEU A 519 -14.91 -8.78 -0.38
N PRO A 520 -16.18 -9.29 -0.26
CA PRO A 520 -16.74 -9.67 1.04
C PRO A 520 -15.96 -10.80 1.71
N TRP A 521 -15.47 -11.78 0.95
CA TRP A 521 -14.69 -12.90 1.46
C TRP A 521 -13.31 -12.45 1.95
N MET A 522 -12.65 -11.55 1.21
CA MET A 522 -11.43 -10.90 1.66
C MET A 522 -11.65 -10.15 2.97
N ALA A 523 -12.72 -9.35 3.07
CA ALA A 523 -13.04 -8.61 4.28
C ALA A 523 -13.27 -9.53 5.48
N VAL A 524 -14.05 -10.61 5.31
CA VAL A 524 -14.27 -11.62 6.35
C VAL A 524 -12.95 -12.28 6.75
N TYR A 525 -12.12 -12.67 5.79
CA TYR A 525 -10.81 -13.27 6.06
C TYR A 525 -9.93 -12.32 6.88
N MET A 526 -9.76 -11.06 6.45
CA MET A 526 -8.93 -10.07 7.14
C MET A 526 -9.43 -9.84 8.57
N VAL A 527 -10.73 -9.66 8.75
CA VAL A 527 -11.34 -9.43 10.06
C VAL A 527 -11.15 -10.63 10.97
N LEU A 528 -11.43 -11.84 10.51
CA LEU A 528 -11.29 -13.04 11.33
C LEU A 528 -9.83 -13.33 11.70
N ALA A 529 -8.93 -13.23 10.75
CA ALA A 529 -7.52 -13.54 10.97
C ALA A 529 -6.87 -12.54 11.94
N THR A 530 -7.09 -11.24 11.75
CA THR A 530 -6.58 -10.21 12.66
C THR A 530 -7.26 -10.25 14.03
N PHE A 531 -8.56 -10.53 14.07
CA PHE A 531 -9.30 -10.76 15.32
C PHE A 531 -8.65 -11.88 16.14
N LEU A 532 -8.39 -13.03 15.52
CA LEU A 532 -7.76 -14.17 16.20
C LEU A 532 -6.37 -13.84 16.70
N LEU A 533 -5.54 -13.19 15.86
CA LEU A 533 -4.19 -12.79 16.24
C LEU A 533 -4.19 -11.82 17.42
N MET A 534 -5.04 -10.78 17.38
CA MET A 534 -5.16 -9.81 18.48
C MET A 534 -5.72 -10.47 19.75
N ALA A 535 -6.73 -11.35 19.62
CA ALA A 535 -7.32 -12.05 20.75
C ALA A 535 -6.27 -12.91 21.47
N VAL A 536 -5.43 -13.62 20.73
CA VAL A 536 -4.33 -14.42 21.29
C VAL A 536 -3.23 -13.52 21.88
N LEU A 537 -2.88 -12.42 21.22
CA LEU A 537 -1.83 -11.52 21.69
C LEU A 537 -2.20 -10.84 23.02
N PHE A 538 -3.42 -10.30 23.12
CA PHE A 538 -3.85 -9.52 24.27
C PHE A 538 -4.64 -10.30 25.32
N GLY A 539 -5.06 -11.52 25.02
CA GLY A 539 -5.89 -12.31 25.93
C GLY A 539 -7.24 -11.67 26.20
N SER A 540 -7.83 -10.99 25.23
CA SER A 540 -9.13 -10.36 25.27
C SER A 540 -9.90 -10.58 23.97
N MET A 541 -11.22 -10.74 24.05
CA MET A 541 -12.11 -10.78 22.88
C MET A 541 -12.74 -9.43 22.57
N ILE A 542 -12.82 -8.53 23.53
CA ILE A 542 -13.46 -7.23 23.34
C ILE A 542 -12.53 -6.24 22.62
N LEU A 543 -11.24 -6.27 22.92
CA LEU A 543 -10.26 -5.39 22.27
C LEU A 543 -10.23 -5.58 20.74
N PRO A 544 -10.19 -6.80 20.19
CA PRO A 544 -10.28 -7.01 18.74
C PRO A 544 -11.61 -6.55 18.12
N VAL A 545 -12.76 -6.80 18.80
CA VAL A 545 -14.06 -6.32 18.30
C VAL A 545 -14.06 -4.80 18.17
N LYS A 546 -13.59 -4.11 19.21
CA LYS A 546 -13.45 -2.66 19.19
C LYS A 546 -12.55 -2.21 18.02
N ALA A 547 -11.39 -2.83 17.84
CA ALA A 547 -10.46 -2.51 16.76
C ALA A 547 -11.11 -2.64 15.38
N VAL A 548 -11.83 -3.74 15.13
CA VAL A 548 -12.57 -3.95 13.87
C VAL A 548 -13.59 -2.84 13.60
N ILE A 549 -14.37 -2.46 14.62
CA ILE A 549 -15.37 -1.40 14.47
C ILE A 549 -14.69 -0.05 14.14
N MET A 550 -13.59 0.28 14.82
CA MET A 550 -12.83 1.51 14.56
C MET A 550 -12.23 1.52 13.16
N ASN A 551 -11.69 0.39 12.71
CA ASN A 551 -11.13 0.25 11.37
C ASN A 551 -12.21 0.41 10.29
N ILE A 552 -13.39 -0.18 10.46
CA ILE A 552 -14.51 -0.03 9.51
C ILE A 552 -14.91 1.45 9.40
N LEU A 553 -15.04 2.16 10.53
CA LEU A 553 -15.37 3.59 10.53
C LEU A 553 -14.28 4.44 9.85
N GLY A 554 -13.01 4.15 10.12
CA GLY A 554 -11.87 4.87 9.54
C GLY A 554 -11.74 4.64 8.04
N ILE A 555 -11.86 3.38 7.59
CA ILE A 555 -11.81 3.02 6.17
C ILE A 555 -13.02 3.61 5.44
N GLY A 556 -14.23 3.47 6.00
CA GLY A 556 -15.44 4.07 5.41
C GLY A 556 -15.30 5.58 5.21
N ALA A 557 -14.83 6.30 6.23
CA ALA A 557 -14.58 7.74 6.13
C ALA A 557 -13.52 8.08 5.07
N THR A 558 -12.47 7.26 4.95
CA THR A 558 -11.42 7.47 3.95
C THR A 558 -11.93 7.21 2.53
N LEU A 559 -12.69 6.14 2.31
CA LEU A 559 -13.28 5.85 1.00
C LEU A 559 -14.31 6.91 0.61
N GLY A 560 -15.13 7.39 1.54
CA GLY A 560 -16.05 8.49 1.28
C GLY A 560 -15.32 9.79 0.90
N PHE A 561 -14.18 10.08 1.55
CA PHE A 561 -13.33 11.20 1.16
C PHE A 561 -12.75 11.03 -0.25
N LEU A 562 -12.26 9.82 -0.59
CA LEU A 562 -11.74 9.54 -1.92
C LEU A 562 -12.82 9.69 -3.00
N THR A 563 -14.04 9.23 -2.74
CA THR A 563 -15.19 9.42 -3.64
C THR A 563 -15.49 10.91 -3.84
N LEU A 564 -15.57 11.67 -2.75
CA LEU A 564 -15.85 13.12 -2.80
C LEU A 564 -14.81 13.90 -3.60
N VAL A 565 -13.53 13.53 -3.51
CA VAL A 565 -12.43 14.21 -4.21
C VAL A 565 -12.31 13.70 -5.65
N PHE A 566 -12.19 12.41 -5.86
CA PHE A 566 -11.77 11.86 -7.16
C PHE A 566 -12.95 11.51 -8.07
N VAL A 567 -14.13 11.20 -7.52
CA VAL A 567 -15.34 10.92 -8.32
C VAL A 567 -16.17 12.18 -8.46
N ASP A 568 -16.52 12.84 -7.34
CA ASP A 568 -17.35 14.07 -7.34
C ASP A 568 -16.56 15.33 -7.72
N GLY A 569 -15.21 15.25 -7.76
CA GLY A 569 -14.35 16.33 -8.26
C GLY A 569 -14.05 17.46 -7.28
N LEU A 570 -14.24 17.25 -5.97
CA LEU A 570 -13.94 18.30 -4.99
C LEU A 570 -12.45 18.65 -4.99
N GLY A 571 -12.07 19.79 -5.52
CA GLY A 571 -10.69 20.28 -5.58
C GLY A 571 -9.89 19.76 -6.78
N ALA A 572 -10.52 19.14 -7.77
CA ALA A 572 -9.87 18.56 -8.95
C ALA A 572 -8.99 19.58 -9.70
N ASP A 573 -9.47 20.81 -9.90
CA ASP A 573 -8.72 21.88 -10.56
C ASP A 573 -7.42 22.24 -9.84
N VAL A 574 -7.44 22.23 -8.49
CA VAL A 574 -6.27 22.55 -7.67
C VAL A 574 -5.25 21.41 -7.68
N LEU A 575 -5.75 20.18 -7.73
CA LEU A 575 -4.95 18.97 -7.68
C LEU A 575 -4.50 18.50 -9.08
N GLY A 576 -4.99 19.14 -10.15
CA GLY A 576 -4.60 18.92 -11.54
C GLY A 576 -4.93 17.52 -12.06
N PHE A 577 -6.18 17.07 -11.88
CA PHE A 577 -6.68 15.81 -12.44
C PHE A 577 -8.11 15.95 -12.95
N THR A 578 -8.55 14.99 -13.77
CA THR A 578 -9.93 14.88 -14.22
C THR A 578 -10.72 13.96 -13.29
N PRO A 579 -11.85 14.39 -12.71
CA PRO A 579 -12.73 13.52 -11.94
C PRO A 579 -13.26 12.38 -12.79
N GLY A 580 -13.37 11.18 -12.20
CA GLY A 580 -13.84 10.01 -12.90
C GLY A 580 -13.95 8.78 -12.01
N PRO A 581 -14.29 7.62 -12.57
CA PRO A 581 -14.39 6.37 -11.84
C PRO A 581 -13.06 6.01 -11.18
N LEU A 582 -13.12 5.41 -9.98
CA LEU A 582 -11.94 4.87 -9.30
C LEU A 582 -11.57 3.51 -9.88
N MET A 583 -10.29 3.27 -10.05
CA MET A 583 -9.79 1.99 -10.49
C MET A 583 -10.02 0.91 -9.42
N SER A 584 -10.87 -0.05 -9.71
CA SER A 584 -11.36 -1.03 -8.74
C SER A 584 -10.26 -1.88 -8.08
N PRO A 585 -9.22 -2.42 -8.78
CA PRO A 585 -8.15 -3.15 -8.13
C PRO A 585 -7.32 -2.28 -7.16
N VAL A 586 -7.11 -1.02 -7.50
CA VAL A 586 -6.37 -0.08 -6.64
C VAL A 586 -7.16 0.25 -5.38
N LEU A 587 -8.49 0.35 -5.47
CA LEU A 587 -9.34 0.56 -4.31
C LEU A 587 -9.26 -0.61 -3.32
N VAL A 588 -9.31 -1.85 -3.82
CA VAL A 588 -9.13 -3.07 -3.02
C VAL A 588 -7.77 -3.08 -2.33
N LEU A 589 -6.73 -2.68 -3.05
CA LEU A 589 -5.38 -2.50 -2.50
C LEU A 589 -5.37 -1.47 -1.36
N ILE A 590 -5.99 -0.31 -1.56
CA ILE A 590 -6.09 0.74 -0.53
C ILE A 590 -6.78 0.19 0.71
N ILE A 591 -7.90 -0.52 0.59
CA ILE A 591 -8.61 -1.14 1.72
C ILE A 591 -7.69 -2.08 2.50
N ALA A 592 -6.95 -2.96 1.82
CA ALA A 592 -6.05 -3.91 2.46
C ALA A 592 -4.90 -3.21 3.21
N ILE A 593 -4.28 -2.20 2.59
CA ILE A 593 -3.21 -1.40 3.20
C ILE A 593 -3.72 -0.65 4.43
N LEU A 594 -4.84 0.07 4.31
CA LEU A 594 -5.41 0.87 5.39
C LEU A 594 -5.81 0.00 6.58
N TYR A 595 -6.44 -1.15 6.31
CA TYR A 595 -6.82 -2.09 7.35
C TYR A 595 -5.59 -2.63 8.10
N GLY A 596 -4.53 -3.01 7.36
CA GLY A 596 -3.28 -3.50 7.94
C GLY A 596 -2.58 -2.45 8.81
N LEU A 597 -2.40 -1.23 8.29
CA LEU A 597 -1.75 -0.13 9.01
C LEU A 597 -2.52 0.31 10.25
N SER A 598 -3.83 0.46 10.16
CA SER A 598 -4.65 0.86 11.31
C SER A 598 -4.61 -0.20 12.42
N THR A 599 -4.64 -1.49 12.06
CA THR A 599 -4.53 -2.60 13.02
C THR A 599 -3.16 -2.61 13.71
N ASP A 600 -2.09 -2.35 12.98
CA ASP A 600 -0.72 -2.31 13.49
C ASP A 600 -0.56 -1.30 14.63
N TYR A 601 -0.90 -0.07 14.35
CA TYR A 601 -0.81 0.97 15.37
C TYR A 601 -1.73 0.73 16.59
N GLU A 602 -2.88 0.06 16.42
CA GLU A 602 -3.72 -0.38 17.54
C GLU A 602 -2.94 -1.33 18.46
N VAL A 603 -2.17 -2.25 17.87
CA VAL A 603 -1.34 -3.19 18.62
C VAL A 603 -0.30 -2.47 19.46
N PHE A 604 0.39 -1.47 18.92
CA PHE A 604 1.37 -0.69 19.68
C PHE A 604 0.74 0.04 20.87
N LEU A 605 -0.44 0.61 20.70
CA LEU A 605 -1.16 1.33 21.75
C LEU A 605 -1.65 0.38 22.85
N VAL A 606 -2.34 -0.70 22.44
CA VAL A 606 -2.94 -1.65 23.39
C VAL A 606 -1.88 -2.43 24.16
N SER A 607 -0.76 -2.78 23.52
CA SER A 607 0.37 -3.45 24.16
C SER A 607 0.86 -2.72 25.42
N ARG A 608 0.99 -1.39 25.36
CA ARG A 608 1.36 -0.56 26.51
C ARG A 608 0.28 -0.46 27.59
N MET A 609 -1.00 -0.47 27.16
CA MET A 609 -2.10 -0.51 28.11
C MET A 609 -2.14 -1.83 28.86
N VAL A 610 -1.90 -2.96 28.17
CA VAL A 610 -1.78 -4.29 28.78
C VAL A 610 -0.58 -4.35 29.73
N GLU A 611 0.57 -3.80 29.34
CA GLU A 611 1.76 -3.72 30.21
C GLU A 611 1.44 -2.96 31.52
N ALA A 612 0.80 -1.78 31.41
CA ALA A 612 0.39 -1.01 32.59
C ALA A 612 -0.61 -1.80 33.46
N ARG A 613 -1.58 -2.47 32.84
CA ARG A 613 -2.55 -3.31 33.53
C ARG A 613 -1.91 -4.48 34.28
N ASN A 614 -0.93 -5.13 33.66
CA ASN A 614 -0.18 -6.23 34.28
C ASN A 614 0.64 -5.75 35.49
N LYS A 615 1.01 -4.46 35.54
CA LYS A 615 1.67 -3.82 36.69
C LYS A 615 0.69 -3.34 37.75
N GLY A 616 -0.62 -3.64 37.63
CA GLY A 616 -1.64 -3.34 38.66
C GLY A 616 -2.41 -2.02 38.43
N ALA A 617 -2.24 -1.32 37.30
CA ALA A 617 -3.00 -0.11 37.01
C ALA A 617 -4.49 -0.41 36.84
N THR A 618 -5.37 0.52 37.24
CA THR A 618 -6.80 0.46 36.86
C THR A 618 -6.97 0.65 35.35
N THR A 619 -8.13 0.28 34.81
CA THR A 619 -8.39 0.44 33.36
C THR A 619 -8.18 1.90 32.92
N ASP A 620 -8.70 2.87 33.65
CA ASP A 620 -8.53 4.30 33.36
C ASP A 620 -7.06 4.76 33.41
N GLN A 621 -6.30 4.26 34.38
CA GLN A 621 -4.87 4.53 34.47
C GLN A 621 -4.12 3.89 33.30
N ALA A 622 -4.43 2.64 32.97
CA ALA A 622 -3.82 1.94 31.83
C ALA A 622 -4.04 2.69 30.51
N ILE A 623 -5.26 3.20 30.28
CA ILE A 623 -5.58 4.01 29.10
C ILE A 623 -4.74 5.30 29.07
N LYS A 624 -4.74 6.08 30.15
CA LYS A 624 -4.03 7.37 30.23
C LYS A 624 -2.52 7.20 30.05
N TYR A 625 -1.91 6.27 30.79
CA TYR A 625 -0.48 6.02 30.73
C TYR A 625 -0.05 5.34 29.44
N GLY A 626 -0.83 4.37 28.95
CA GLY A 626 -0.58 3.73 27.66
C GLY A 626 -0.58 4.75 26.53
N THR A 627 -1.60 5.61 26.47
CA THR A 627 -1.70 6.65 25.44
C THR A 627 -0.61 7.72 25.60
N ALA A 628 -0.27 8.11 26.82
CA ALA A 628 0.77 9.12 27.07
C ALA A 628 2.16 8.65 26.65
N HIS A 629 2.52 7.38 26.90
CA HIS A 629 3.83 6.83 26.55
C HIS A 629 3.98 6.55 25.04
N THR A 630 2.93 6.04 24.40
CA THR A 630 2.99 5.70 22.99
C THR A 630 2.57 6.85 22.07
N GLY A 631 1.75 7.78 22.56
CA GLY A 631 1.13 8.80 21.72
C GLY A 631 2.12 9.68 20.97
N SER A 632 3.23 10.08 21.59
CA SER A 632 4.28 10.86 20.92
C SER A 632 4.98 10.06 19.81
N ILE A 633 5.20 8.77 20.04
CA ILE A 633 5.87 7.89 19.10
C ILE A 633 4.94 7.59 17.92
N ILE A 634 3.69 7.23 18.20
CA ILE A 634 2.68 6.95 17.17
C ILE A 634 2.38 8.20 16.33
N THR A 635 2.27 9.39 16.97
CA THR A 635 2.06 10.63 16.22
C THR A 635 3.26 10.97 15.33
N ALA A 636 4.49 10.73 15.80
CA ALA A 636 5.69 10.90 14.99
C ALA A 636 5.74 9.91 13.83
N ALA A 637 5.41 8.65 14.08
CA ALA A 637 5.31 7.60 13.07
C ALA A 637 4.26 7.95 12.00
N ALA A 638 3.04 8.30 12.42
CA ALA A 638 1.98 8.74 11.52
C ALA A 638 2.39 9.98 10.69
N LEU A 639 3.06 10.96 11.31
CA LEU A 639 3.56 12.13 10.60
C LEU A 639 4.60 11.76 9.54
N ILE A 640 5.51 10.84 9.85
CA ILE A 640 6.51 10.35 8.90
C ILE A 640 5.82 9.66 7.72
N MET A 641 4.87 8.76 8.00
CA MET A 641 4.09 8.08 6.96
C MET A 641 3.28 9.07 6.11
N ILE A 642 2.65 10.07 6.73
CA ILE A 642 1.93 11.14 6.01
C ILE A 642 2.90 11.90 5.09
N VAL A 643 4.10 12.20 5.53
CA VAL A 643 5.09 12.91 4.72
C VAL A 643 5.61 12.04 3.57
N VAL A 644 5.82 10.76 3.80
CA VAL A 644 6.16 9.81 2.73
C VAL A 644 5.02 9.72 1.71
N ALA A 645 3.79 9.55 2.17
CA ALA A 645 2.62 9.54 1.29
C ALA A 645 2.41 10.88 0.57
N ALA A 646 2.69 12.02 1.23
CA ALA A 646 2.58 13.35 0.62
C ALA A 646 3.58 13.55 -0.52
N ALA A 647 4.76 12.91 -0.46
CA ALA A 647 5.70 12.94 -1.57
C ALA A 647 5.13 12.24 -2.83
N PHE A 648 4.37 11.16 -2.64
CA PHE A 648 3.64 10.49 -3.73
C PHE A 648 2.33 11.21 -4.11
N ALA A 649 1.73 12.01 -3.22
CA ALA A 649 0.55 12.81 -3.54
C ALA A 649 0.84 13.95 -4.55
N LEU A 650 2.12 14.28 -4.74
CA LEU A 650 2.60 15.18 -5.79
C LEU A 650 2.78 14.47 -7.15
N SER A 651 2.44 13.20 -7.25
CA SER A 651 2.44 12.42 -8.49
C SER A 651 1.59 13.09 -9.56
N GLU A 652 1.97 12.92 -10.80
CA GLU A 652 1.15 13.30 -11.95
C GLU A 652 0.11 12.23 -12.26
N ILE A 653 0.39 10.98 -11.93
CA ILE A 653 -0.51 9.84 -12.16
C ILE A 653 -1.63 9.80 -11.12
N VAL A 654 -2.87 9.84 -11.58
CA VAL A 654 -4.07 9.93 -10.71
C VAL A 654 -4.18 8.75 -9.76
N MET A 655 -3.84 7.53 -10.20
CA MET A 655 -3.86 6.33 -9.35
C MET A 655 -2.93 6.46 -8.13
N MET A 656 -1.75 7.05 -8.31
CA MET A 656 -0.83 7.30 -7.21
C MET A 656 -1.37 8.36 -6.26
N LYS A 657 -2.10 9.35 -6.80
CA LYS A 657 -2.75 10.37 -5.97
C LYS A 657 -3.76 9.74 -5.01
N TYR A 658 -4.72 8.90 -5.47
CA TYR A 658 -5.70 8.39 -4.51
C TYR A 658 -5.13 7.36 -3.53
N ILE A 659 -4.10 6.58 -3.87
CA ILE A 659 -3.37 5.78 -2.87
C ILE A 659 -2.79 6.69 -1.79
N SER A 660 -2.13 7.77 -2.20
CA SER A 660 -1.46 8.70 -1.30
C SER A 660 -2.43 9.50 -0.44
N TYR A 661 -3.47 10.09 -1.03
CA TYR A 661 -4.51 10.82 -0.29
C TYR A 661 -5.29 9.90 0.63
N GLY A 662 -5.57 8.66 0.20
CA GLY A 662 -6.18 7.63 1.05
C GLY A 662 -5.35 7.35 2.30
N LEU A 663 -4.03 7.16 2.15
CA LEU A 663 -3.10 6.97 3.27
C LEU A 663 -3.03 8.20 4.16
N ILE A 664 -2.88 9.40 3.60
CA ILE A 664 -2.79 10.66 4.37
C ILE A 664 -4.04 10.85 5.24
N ILE A 665 -5.22 10.74 4.66
CA ILE A 665 -6.48 10.96 5.36
C ILE A 665 -6.71 9.87 6.40
N SER A 666 -6.50 8.60 6.05
CA SER A 666 -6.65 7.50 6.98
C SER A 666 -5.74 7.64 8.19
N LEU A 667 -4.45 7.92 7.97
CA LEU A 667 -3.48 8.10 9.04
C LEU A 667 -3.79 9.34 9.89
N ALA A 668 -4.24 10.43 9.28
CA ALA A 668 -4.64 11.63 10.00
C ALA A 668 -5.87 11.38 10.88
N LEU A 669 -6.90 10.71 10.36
CA LEU A 669 -8.10 10.33 11.12
C LEU A 669 -7.76 9.36 12.25
N ASP A 670 -6.95 8.35 11.94
CA ASP A 670 -6.56 7.32 12.89
C ASP A 670 -5.69 7.88 14.03
N ALA A 671 -4.64 8.63 13.72
CA ALA A 671 -3.74 9.18 14.72
C ALA A 671 -4.38 10.29 15.60
N THR A 672 -5.43 10.94 15.11
CA THR A 672 -6.08 12.04 15.83
C THR A 672 -7.45 11.66 16.41
N LEU A 673 -8.48 11.55 15.56
CA LEU A 673 -9.86 11.35 15.99
C LEU A 673 -10.07 9.97 16.61
N ILE A 674 -9.56 8.94 16.01
CA ILE A 674 -9.79 7.56 16.46
C ILE A 674 -8.99 7.30 17.74
N ARG A 675 -7.67 7.49 17.74
CA ARG A 675 -6.79 7.08 18.85
C ARG A 675 -6.77 8.02 20.02
N LEU A 676 -6.76 9.33 19.77
CA LEU A 676 -6.68 10.27 20.89
C LEU A 676 -8.05 10.53 21.53
N LEU A 677 -9.15 10.35 20.79
CA LEU A 677 -10.49 10.67 21.27
C LEU A 677 -11.39 9.43 21.40
N LEU A 678 -11.62 8.70 20.29
CA LEU A 678 -12.63 7.65 20.25
C LEU A 678 -12.22 6.39 21.05
N VAL A 679 -11.00 5.89 20.86
CA VAL A 679 -10.48 4.71 21.58
C VAL A 679 -10.49 4.91 23.10
N PRO A 680 -9.92 6.01 23.67
CA PRO A 680 -9.98 6.24 25.11
C PRO A 680 -11.40 6.38 25.66
N ALA A 681 -12.30 7.06 24.92
CA ALA A 681 -13.69 7.23 25.31
C ALA A 681 -14.46 5.91 25.35
N VAL A 682 -14.33 5.08 24.32
CA VAL A 682 -14.98 3.76 24.24
C VAL A 682 -14.42 2.80 25.30
N MET A 683 -13.10 2.76 25.48
CA MET A 683 -12.49 1.90 26.49
C MET A 683 -12.86 2.31 27.92
N HIS A 684 -13.06 3.60 28.17
CA HIS A 684 -13.55 4.11 29.45
C HIS A 684 -14.97 3.63 29.76
N GLU A 685 -15.87 3.65 28.77
CA GLU A 685 -17.25 3.15 28.94
C GLU A 685 -17.30 1.62 29.14
N LEU A 686 -16.44 0.86 28.45
CA LEU A 686 -16.35 -0.59 28.58
C LEU A 686 -15.68 -1.05 29.87
N ARG A 687 -14.92 -0.18 30.55
CA ARG A 687 -14.26 -0.47 31.84
C ARG A 687 -13.52 -1.81 31.86
N GLU A 688 -13.85 -2.69 32.81
CA GLU A 688 -13.21 -4.02 32.98
C GLU A 688 -13.59 -5.01 31.87
N ASP A 689 -14.71 -4.79 31.15
CA ASP A 689 -15.12 -5.64 30.05
C ASP A 689 -14.08 -5.64 28.89
N ASN A 690 -13.29 -4.57 28.75
CA ASN A 690 -12.18 -4.54 27.79
C ASN A 690 -11.25 -5.75 27.90
N TRP A 691 -11.10 -6.31 29.09
CA TRP A 691 -10.16 -7.40 29.39
C TRP A 691 -10.84 -8.78 29.48
N TRP A 692 -12.10 -8.87 29.04
CA TRP A 692 -12.85 -10.12 29.08
C TRP A 692 -12.34 -11.12 28.05
N ALA A 693 -12.08 -12.37 28.53
CA ALA A 693 -11.76 -13.48 27.66
C ALA A 693 -12.17 -14.81 28.31
N PRO A 694 -12.53 -15.84 27.50
CA PRO A 694 -12.70 -17.20 27.97
C PRO A 694 -11.42 -17.77 28.59
N ARG A 695 -11.55 -18.69 29.52
CA ARG A 695 -10.41 -19.28 30.25
C ARG A 695 -9.35 -19.92 29.33
N TRP A 696 -9.78 -20.55 28.27
CA TRP A 696 -8.86 -21.17 27.30
C TRP A 696 -7.98 -20.12 26.60
N LEU A 697 -8.58 -19.01 26.20
CA LEU A 697 -7.85 -17.91 25.53
C LEU A 697 -6.84 -17.25 26.48
N LYS A 698 -7.18 -17.04 27.75
CA LYS A 698 -6.25 -16.52 28.76
C LYS A 698 -5.03 -17.43 28.91
N ARG A 699 -5.21 -18.74 28.96
CA ARG A 699 -4.11 -19.71 29.04
C ARG A 699 -3.22 -19.68 27.80
N THR A 700 -3.81 -19.55 26.61
CA THR A 700 -3.05 -19.41 25.35
C THR A 700 -2.29 -18.10 25.32
N ALA A 701 -2.92 -16.99 25.73
CA ALA A 701 -2.28 -15.68 25.81
C ALA A 701 -1.11 -15.64 26.83
N GLU A 702 -1.22 -16.37 27.94
CA GLU A 702 -0.14 -16.53 28.91
C GLU A 702 1.06 -17.28 28.34
N SER A 703 0.86 -18.20 27.38
CA SER A 703 1.95 -18.97 26.76
C SER A 703 2.62 -18.24 25.59
N PHE A 704 1.86 -17.52 24.79
CA PHE A 704 2.32 -16.86 23.55
C PHE A 704 2.24 -15.32 23.58
N GLY A 705 1.33 -14.76 24.40
CA GLY A 705 1.03 -13.34 24.48
C GLY A 705 1.88 -12.58 25.50
N GLU A 706 1.46 -11.36 25.82
CA GLU A 706 2.09 -10.50 26.83
C GLU A 706 1.88 -10.98 28.28
N GLY A 707 0.93 -11.92 28.51
CA GLY A 707 0.71 -12.56 29.80
C GLY A 707 1.82 -13.55 30.23
N GLY A 708 2.70 -13.99 29.31
CA GLY A 708 3.78 -14.95 29.59
C GLY A 708 4.91 -14.39 30.48
N ASP A 709 4.99 -13.06 30.64
CA ASP A 709 6.03 -12.42 31.44
C ASP A 709 5.78 -12.49 32.97
N LYS A 710 4.52 -12.69 33.41
CA LYS A 710 4.22 -12.90 34.85
C LYS A 710 4.91 -14.12 35.43
N LYS A 711 4.90 -15.23 34.71
CA LYS A 711 5.53 -16.49 35.16
C LYS A 711 7.06 -16.39 35.25
N LYS A 712 7.66 -15.49 34.48
CA LYS A 712 9.11 -15.27 34.50
C LYS A 712 9.53 -14.37 35.64
N GLN A 713 8.71 -13.40 36.00
CA GLN A 713 8.94 -12.49 37.12
C GLN A 713 8.77 -13.21 38.47
N GLU A 714 7.79 -14.11 38.57
CA GLU A 714 7.64 -15.01 39.72
C GLU A 714 8.83 -15.96 39.85
N LEU A 715 9.33 -16.57 38.74
CA LEU A 715 10.52 -17.42 38.75
C LEU A 715 11.83 -16.68 39.07
N ILE A 716 11.92 -15.40 38.78
CA ILE A 716 13.08 -14.55 39.13
C ILE A 716 13.01 -14.14 40.60
N ASN A 717 11.80 -13.89 41.13
CA ASN A 717 11.60 -13.56 42.53
C ASN A 717 11.72 -14.78 43.48
N ASP A 718 11.47 -15.99 42.96
CA ASP A 718 11.63 -17.27 43.69
C ASP A 718 13.05 -17.87 43.59
N ALA A 719 13.95 -17.25 42.80
CA ALA A 719 15.34 -17.68 42.78
C ALA A 719 16.03 -17.34 44.10
N PRO A 720 16.71 -18.31 44.78
CA PRO A 720 17.40 -18.03 46.03
C PRO A 720 18.48 -16.97 45.77
N PRO A 721 18.67 -16.01 46.72
CA PRO A 721 19.66 -14.95 46.56
C PRO A 721 21.04 -15.56 46.34
N HIS A 722 21.70 -15.18 45.22
CA HIS A 722 23.09 -15.56 44.97
C HIS A 722 23.97 -15.16 46.16
N PRO A 723 24.85 -16.02 46.67
CA PRO A 723 25.74 -15.66 47.75
C PRO A 723 26.64 -14.50 47.29
N ARG A 724 26.59 -13.38 48.00
CA ARG A 724 27.50 -12.27 47.80
C ARG A 724 28.91 -12.75 48.16
N THR A 725 29.76 -12.94 47.19
CA THR A 725 31.18 -13.15 47.37
C THR A 725 31.82 -11.81 47.77
N GLY A 726 32.32 -11.73 48.98
CA GLY A 726 33.25 -10.69 49.37
C GLY A 726 32.90 -9.94 50.65
N GLU A 727 32.77 -10.60 51.80
CA GLU A 727 33.03 -9.97 53.11
C GLU A 727 34.33 -10.48 53.69
N ILE A 728 35.30 -9.57 53.80
CA ILE A 728 36.53 -9.74 54.56
C ILE A 728 36.19 -9.56 56.06
N PRO A 729 36.55 -10.47 56.96
CA PRO A 729 36.27 -10.34 58.38
C PRO A 729 37.20 -9.32 59.02
N VAL A 730 36.64 -8.25 59.58
CA VAL A 730 37.37 -7.43 60.55
C VAL A 730 36.89 -7.81 61.95
N SER A 731 37.80 -8.39 62.68
CA SER A 731 37.75 -8.70 64.12
C SER A 731 37.74 -7.44 64.97
N GLY A 732 36.92 -7.38 66.02
CA GLY A 732 36.97 -6.32 67.04
C GLY A 732 35.79 -6.31 68.01
N THR A 733 35.84 -7.15 69.03
CA THR A 733 35.37 -7.11 70.47
C THR A 733 34.47 -5.94 70.95
N VAL A 734 33.21 -6.24 71.36
CA VAL A 734 32.52 -6.23 72.69
C VAL A 734 32.47 -4.89 73.51
N PRO A 735 31.51 -4.55 74.39
CA PRO A 735 30.31 -5.27 74.90
C PRO A 735 29.02 -4.41 75.19
N SER A 736 27.90 -5.11 75.35
CA SER A 736 26.78 -5.06 76.29
C SER A 736 26.11 -3.79 76.71
N SER A 737 24.77 -3.72 76.65
CA SER A 737 23.82 -3.80 77.75
C SER A 737 22.35 -3.74 77.30
N GLN A 738 21.61 -4.76 77.69
CA GLN A 738 20.35 -4.81 78.41
C GLN A 738 19.30 -3.71 78.19
N HIS A 739 18.11 -4.04 77.73
CA HIS A 739 16.83 -4.17 78.48
C HIS A 739 15.71 -4.49 77.48
N ALA A 740 15.12 -5.51 77.53
CA ALA A 740 13.92 -6.16 78.06
C ALA A 740 12.57 -5.47 77.69
N ARG A 741 11.72 -6.34 77.22
CA ARG A 741 10.24 -6.45 77.30
C ARG A 741 9.42 -5.97 76.16
N SER A 742 8.84 -6.95 75.58
CA SER A 742 7.47 -7.50 75.56
C SER A 742 6.61 -6.99 74.42
N GLY A 743 6.28 -7.87 73.57
CA GLY A 743 4.93 -8.47 73.51
C GLY A 743 4.08 -7.93 72.41
N VAL A 744 3.54 -8.88 71.72
CA VAL A 744 2.23 -8.91 71.08
C VAL A 744 2.16 -8.66 69.57
N SER A 745 1.88 -9.78 68.96
CA SER A 745 0.94 -10.09 67.87
C SER A 745 1.09 -9.46 66.50
N ALA A 746 1.09 -10.39 65.59
CA ALA A 746 0.83 -10.35 64.18
C ALA A 746 -0.32 -9.43 63.76
N ASP A 747 -0.06 -8.63 62.79
CA ASP A 747 -0.91 -8.41 61.62
C ASP A 747 -0.02 -7.85 60.50
N GLU A 748 0.43 -8.71 59.61
CA GLU A 748 1.03 -8.32 58.34
C GLU A 748 -0.08 -7.92 57.39
N ASP A 749 -0.51 -6.69 57.44
CA ASP A 749 -1.14 -5.99 56.34
C ASP A 749 -0.05 -5.72 55.27
N THR A 750 0.00 -6.55 54.29
CA THR A 750 0.72 -6.28 53.05
C THR A 750 0.03 -5.12 52.33
N GLN A 751 0.35 -3.90 52.74
CA GLN A 751 -0.09 -2.71 52.01
C GLN A 751 0.59 -2.75 50.62
N LEU A 752 -0.18 -3.12 49.64
CA LEU A 752 0.16 -2.88 48.25
C LEU A 752 0.44 -1.39 48.07
N ILE A 753 1.67 -1.05 47.72
CA ILE A 753 2.05 0.34 47.44
C ILE A 753 1.13 0.82 46.31
N PRO A 754 0.38 1.92 46.50
CA PRO A 754 -0.46 2.47 45.44
C PRO A 754 0.38 2.72 44.17
N PHE A 755 -0.18 2.43 43.01
CA PHE A 755 0.50 2.57 41.72
C PHE A 755 1.13 3.98 41.56
N ASP A 756 0.50 5.01 42.04
CA ASP A 756 1.00 6.38 42.00
C ASP A 756 2.29 6.57 42.81
N GLU A 757 2.44 5.85 43.93
CA GLU A 757 3.65 5.85 44.74
C GLU A 757 4.78 5.03 44.08
N LEU A 758 4.44 3.92 43.43
CA LEU A 758 5.38 3.13 42.63
C LEU A 758 5.92 3.95 41.46
N MET A 759 5.04 4.65 40.77
CA MET A 759 5.40 5.53 39.65
C MET A 759 6.19 6.76 40.09
N ARG A 760 5.95 7.29 41.28
CA ARG A 760 6.76 8.36 41.87
C ARG A 760 8.19 7.91 42.18
N ARG A 761 8.37 6.70 42.68
CA ARG A 761 9.69 6.10 42.96
C ARG A 761 10.45 5.69 41.69
N LEU A 762 9.75 5.36 40.62
CA LEU A 762 10.36 5.07 39.34
C LEU A 762 10.77 6.32 38.55
N ASN A 763 10.23 7.50 38.90
CA ASN A 763 10.53 8.80 38.30
C ASN A 763 11.44 9.70 39.15
N SER A 764 11.86 9.25 40.31
CA SER A 764 12.86 9.92 41.19
C SER A 764 14.25 9.32 40.98
#